data_bdc4048e033664d453a953ef1f464886
#
_entry.id   bdc4048e033664d453a953ef1f464886
#
_cell.length_a   1.000
_cell.length_b   1.000
_cell.length_c   1.000
_cell.angle_alpha   90.00
_cell.angle_beta   90.00
_cell.angle_gamma   90.00
#
_symmetry.space_group_name_H-M   'P 1'
#
loop_
_entity.id
_entity.type
_entity.pdbx_description
1 polymer ?
#
loop_
_entity_poly.entity_id
_entity_poly.type
_entity_poly.pdbx_seq_one_letter_code
_entity_poly.pdbx_strand_id
1 'polypeptide(L)'
;MRRFLTLVFLVCLAVPAGISVSGCSRNPGANYCNGLGYGAKDTDVSSIVLQPQTTGISLAFGQTQQLSSPQAKTCKGAAATVATYTYGTTNNQLVDISPTGNLCAGTWNRNSGGGIGNYTICNKPNPFPSNNGLPFGIAYVTATGQAVSSNPVEVYVHPQVTSVTLVGPQECLSQGQEAQLDAQACYEGANNQQLLLCAPSSVTQANYACAPPTGATIANCSGVIGNLSYFPNIGSIATINAETNQITAQQPGTTEISASVAGGSSSAGYFSTCPPKSITLTLANGSTQGTITKGVQQNLVTTVLDTNNLPITGLVLDYQSTDPIDITANVGGSIATNFPGVASIYAICQPSTCNPAPVNQIGQLGTGLPIASNPVTVTTPGTASDYVWFAAPGQSQYFVPIELLTGTVGSPVRLPYVPNSMVMDRLGNNLYFGSARELMIYNTVGNQLSKTDINVPGVVLAVSPDNSMLLINDQQRQVFYIYSTANTSASINTTNGGVGNAAAWTPDSKTLYITDNASLGAPHTDTLYVYSASTSWTSYPLPPSPLPVPPSGLLPPNVAVTGTVQTPALTIPSVGAYLRGSPTEAHTWCPSGTVGSVAFYPLGDSVPVRTDTLASTTDGQHILGATLVGSGITLYDIGVTIPSSTQCPGAGSNTLTPLTIQHTVNQAALSLVNATAVDQVVASPASNLAFITYSGSTAGATLPYYVPGTGGAVGMVGSVPLGGGSASAITAPVAGAFTPDDTLFFVSTAGDNLVHYISVPLVTSNPAKADTQQIAPNLPACTPVAQGGLDPGCALAAPTTNPVPATVIVVKPRSTT
;
A
#
# COMPACT_ATOMS: atom_id res chain seq x y z
N MET A 1 20.88 -35.94 -36.75
CA MET A 1 20.23 -35.28 -37.87
C MET A 1 20.98 -34.02 -38.18
N ARG A 2 21.90 -34.15 -39.09
CA ARG A 2 22.78 -33.11 -39.65
C ARG A 2 22.01 -32.46 -40.81
N ARG A 3 21.73 -31.19 -40.77
CA ARG A 3 21.45 -30.26 -41.88
C ARG A 3 20.57 -29.07 -41.44
N PHE A 4 21.16 -28.19 -40.56
CA PHE A 4 20.60 -26.86 -40.33
C PHE A 4 21.64 -25.90 -39.73
N LEU A 5 22.88 -26.02 -40.14
CA LEU A 5 24.01 -25.24 -39.62
C LEU A 5 24.88 -24.65 -40.72
N THR A 6 24.28 -24.21 -41.83
CA THR A 6 25.08 -23.66 -42.97
C THR A 6 24.38 -22.47 -43.65
N LEU A 7 23.53 -21.72 -42.96
CA LEU A 7 22.87 -20.56 -43.62
C LEU A 7 22.84 -19.27 -42.76
N VAL A 8 23.71 -19.15 -41.75
CA VAL A 8 23.80 -17.92 -40.90
C VAL A 8 25.13 -17.20 -41.05
N PHE A 9 26.02 -17.66 -41.92
CA PHE A 9 27.37 -17.05 -42.04
C PHE A 9 27.59 -16.22 -43.33
N LEU A 10 26.55 -15.78 -44.02
CA LEU A 10 26.73 -15.09 -45.32
C LEU A 10 25.92 -13.77 -45.46
N VAL A 11 25.60 -13.08 -44.34
CA VAL A 11 24.91 -11.77 -44.40
C VAL A 11 25.62 -10.65 -43.61
N CYS A 12 26.82 -10.84 -43.17
CA CYS A 12 27.60 -9.78 -42.48
C CYS A 12 28.78 -9.28 -43.31
N LEU A 13 28.55 -8.91 -44.58
CA LEU A 13 29.55 -8.20 -45.40
C LEU A 13 28.83 -7.24 -46.35
N ALA A 14 28.17 -6.25 -45.81
CA ALA A 14 27.84 -5.02 -46.54
C ALA A 14 28.32 -3.86 -45.68
N VAL A 15 29.58 -3.53 -45.76
CA VAL A 15 30.18 -2.32 -45.26
C VAL A 15 29.67 -1.17 -46.12
N PRO A 16 28.99 -0.13 -45.55
CA PRO A 16 28.79 1.10 -46.31
C PRO A 16 30.15 1.79 -46.45
N ALA A 17 30.53 1.98 -47.70
CA ALA A 17 31.69 2.79 -48.06
C ALA A 17 31.45 4.23 -47.57
N GLY A 18 32.07 4.56 -46.43
CA GLY A 18 32.08 5.92 -45.89
C GLY A 18 32.82 6.83 -46.90
N ILE A 19 32.18 7.87 -47.30
CA ILE A 19 32.73 8.99 -48.08
C ILE A 19 33.87 9.58 -47.25
N SER A 20 35.12 9.26 -47.58
CA SER A 20 36.28 9.94 -47.05
C SER A 20 36.37 11.35 -47.61
N VAL A 21 35.91 12.35 -46.84
CA VAL A 21 36.26 13.73 -47.12
C VAL A 21 37.74 13.90 -46.81
N SER A 22 38.54 13.84 -47.87
CA SER A 22 39.98 14.13 -47.81
C SER A 22 40.20 15.59 -47.66
N GLY A 23 40.09 16.13 -46.44
CA GLY A 23 40.81 17.33 -46.02
C GLY A 23 42.30 16.98 -45.96
N CYS A 24 43.18 17.81 -46.52
CA CYS A 24 44.63 17.58 -46.52
C CYS A 24 45.22 17.60 -45.08
N SER A 25 44.95 16.62 -44.29
CA SER A 25 45.73 16.17 -43.15
C SER A 25 46.35 14.84 -43.48
N ARG A 26 47.65 14.72 -43.41
CA ARG A 26 48.31 13.43 -43.45
C ARG A 26 47.83 12.63 -42.26
N ASN A 27 46.72 11.97 -42.42
CA ASN A 27 46.34 10.92 -41.46
C ASN A 27 47.33 9.77 -41.78
N PRO A 28 48.28 9.47 -40.89
CA PRO A 28 49.13 8.35 -41.09
C PRO A 28 48.24 7.10 -41.05
N GLY A 29 47.86 6.62 -42.25
CA GLY A 29 47.07 5.40 -42.38
C GLY A 29 47.80 4.21 -41.77
N ALA A 30 47.18 3.04 -41.75
CA ALA A 30 47.73 1.79 -41.25
C ALA A 30 49.16 1.50 -41.73
N ASN A 31 49.56 2.07 -42.83
CA ASN A 31 50.90 1.92 -43.41
C ASN A 31 51.99 2.75 -42.71
N TYR A 32 51.65 3.82 -41.98
CA TYR A 32 52.64 4.66 -41.30
C TYR A 32 53.34 3.89 -40.18
N CYS A 33 52.64 3.16 -39.40
CA CYS A 33 53.21 2.33 -38.31
C CYS A 33 53.82 1.01 -38.81
N ASN A 34 53.53 0.59 -40.06
CA ASN A 34 54.09 -0.67 -40.64
C ASN A 34 55.39 -0.48 -41.42
N GLY A 35 56.07 0.64 -41.23
CA GLY A 35 57.34 0.88 -41.85
C GLY A 35 57.31 1.24 -43.35
N LEU A 36 56.16 1.44 -43.93
CA LEU A 36 55.97 1.84 -45.33
C LEU A 36 55.92 3.35 -45.50
N GLY A 37 56.04 4.14 -44.41
CA GLY A 37 56.15 5.61 -44.40
C GLY A 37 57.46 6.04 -43.82
N TYR A 38 58.14 6.98 -44.44
CA TYR A 38 59.44 7.53 -44.14
C TYR A 38 59.76 7.62 -42.62
N GLY A 39 60.43 6.58 -42.09
CA GLY A 39 61.17 6.63 -40.84
C GLY A 39 60.31 6.78 -39.53
N ALA A 40 59.05 6.35 -39.54
CA ALA A 40 58.26 6.37 -38.32
C ALA A 40 58.94 5.54 -37.24
N LYS A 41 59.13 6.11 -36.04
CA LYS A 41 59.62 5.42 -34.86
C LYS A 41 58.49 4.89 -34.07
N ASP A 42 58.72 3.81 -33.32
CA ASP A 42 57.76 3.22 -32.41
C ASP A 42 57.15 4.21 -31.39
N THR A 43 57.87 5.30 -31.14
CA THR A 43 57.51 6.37 -30.21
C THR A 43 56.72 7.50 -30.85
N ASP A 44 56.57 7.52 -32.19
CA ASP A 44 55.90 8.62 -32.87
C ASP A 44 54.38 8.53 -32.67
N VAL A 45 53.71 9.68 -32.62
CA VAL A 45 52.24 9.72 -32.49
C VAL A 45 51.61 9.19 -33.77
N SER A 46 50.76 8.15 -33.62
CA SER A 46 50.06 7.51 -34.72
C SER A 46 48.58 7.88 -34.75
N SER A 47 48.01 8.17 -33.64
CA SER A 47 46.57 8.56 -33.53
C SER A 47 46.35 9.49 -32.34
N ILE A 48 45.40 10.35 -32.51
CA ILE A 48 44.90 11.24 -31.46
C ILE A 48 43.37 11.01 -31.39
N VAL A 49 42.88 10.81 -30.18
CA VAL A 49 41.42 10.64 -29.89
C VAL A 49 40.96 11.83 -29.09
N LEU A 50 39.94 12.52 -29.61
CA LEU A 50 39.20 13.55 -28.94
C LEU A 50 37.83 13.04 -28.51
N GLN A 51 37.46 13.30 -27.27
CA GLN A 51 36.17 12.86 -26.71
C GLN A 51 35.16 14.02 -26.68
N PRO A 52 33.88 13.75 -26.76
CA PRO A 52 33.23 12.43 -26.95
C PRO A 52 33.33 11.97 -28.42
N GLN A 53 33.41 10.66 -28.65
CA GLN A 53 33.53 10.11 -30.01
C GLN A 53 32.18 9.99 -30.73
N THR A 54 31.13 9.71 -29.99
CA THR A 54 29.81 9.29 -30.55
C THR A 54 28.65 10.20 -30.16
N THR A 55 28.71 10.90 -29.01
CA THR A 55 27.55 11.65 -28.48
C THR A 55 27.53 13.11 -28.87
N GLY A 56 28.64 13.63 -29.39
CA GLY A 56 28.78 15.08 -29.67
C GLY A 56 28.80 15.94 -28.40
N ILE A 57 28.91 17.25 -28.57
CA ILE A 57 28.88 18.25 -27.51
C ILE A 57 27.71 19.19 -27.78
N SER A 58 26.85 19.39 -26.81
CA SER A 58 25.70 20.29 -26.87
C SER A 58 26.04 21.59 -26.13
N LEU A 59 25.83 22.75 -26.77
CA LEU A 59 26.09 24.06 -26.19
C LEU A 59 24.99 25.08 -26.49
N ALA A 60 24.52 25.76 -25.48
CA ALA A 60 23.60 26.86 -25.67
C ALA A 60 24.37 28.10 -26.21
N PHE A 61 23.71 28.98 -26.95
CA PHE A 61 24.31 30.23 -27.49
C PHE A 61 25.03 31.03 -26.41
N GLY A 62 26.33 31.28 -26.62
CA GLY A 62 27.18 31.96 -25.68
C GLY A 62 27.72 31.12 -24.53
N GLN A 63 27.39 29.84 -24.47
CA GLN A 63 27.92 28.88 -23.50
C GLN A 63 29.36 28.49 -23.87
N THR A 64 30.15 28.20 -22.84
CA THR A 64 31.54 27.72 -23.00
C THR A 64 31.68 26.32 -22.40
N GLN A 65 32.56 25.52 -22.98
CA GLN A 65 32.91 24.21 -22.44
C GLN A 65 34.34 23.85 -22.75
N GLN A 66 35.09 23.41 -21.76
CA GLN A 66 36.43 22.92 -21.94
C GLN A 66 36.38 21.52 -22.58
N LEU A 67 37.07 21.35 -23.70
CA LEU A 67 37.29 20.02 -24.28
C LEU A 67 38.11 19.13 -23.31
N SER A 68 37.81 17.87 -23.28
CA SER A 68 38.68 16.91 -22.63
C SER A 68 40.04 16.85 -23.31
N SER A 69 41.09 16.61 -22.54
CA SER A 69 42.45 16.54 -23.10
C SER A 69 42.55 15.48 -24.17
N PRO A 70 43.03 15.80 -25.38
CA PRO A 70 43.20 14.79 -26.43
C PRO A 70 44.12 13.69 -25.99
N GLN A 71 43.80 12.45 -26.34
CA GLN A 71 44.59 11.27 -26.02
C GLN A 71 45.37 10.83 -27.23
N ALA A 72 46.70 10.94 -27.15
CA ALA A 72 47.58 10.49 -28.23
C ALA A 72 48.11 9.08 -27.95
N LYS A 73 48.22 8.29 -29.00
CA LYS A 73 48.84 6.93 -28.92
C LYS A 73 49.97 6.81 -29.94
N THR A 74 50.98 6.09 -29.54
CA THR A 74 52.11 5.70 -30.42
C THR A 74 51.74 4.59 -31.38
N CYS A 75 52.61 4.27 -32.32
CA CYS A 75 52.47 3.15 -33.21
C CYS A 75 52.33 1.78 -32.51
N LYS A 76 52.85 1.66 -31.28
CA LYS A 76 52.66 0.47 -30.42
C LYS A 76 51.43 0.54 -29.54
N GLY A 77 50.59 1.55 -29.68
CA GLY A 77 49.38 1.73 -28.91
C GLY A 77 49.58 2.26 -27.48
N ALA A 78 50.83 2.56 -27.09
CA ALA A 78 51.15 3.19 -25.81
C ALA A 78 50.73 4.66 -25.83
N ALA A 79 50.41 5.19 -24.65
CA ALA A 79 50.15 6.63 -24.51
C ALA A 79 51.35 7.46 -24.96
N ALA A 80 51.12 8.51 -25.76
CA ALA A 80 52.12 9.44 -26.23
C ALA A 80 51.93 10.81 -25.64
N THR A 81 53.03 11.48 -25.31
CA THR A 81 52.99 12.86 -24.82
C THR A 81 53.08 13.82 -26.00
N VAL A 82 52.12 14.72 -26.17
CA VAL A 82 52.14 15.77 -27.13
C VAL A 82 52.32 17.11 -26.37
N ALA A 83 53.37 17.85 -26.67
CA ALA A 83 53.68 19.05 -25.93
C ALA A 83 52.59 20.16 -26.06
N THR A 84 52.04 20.32 -27.25
CA THR A 84 50.99 21.29 -27.54
C THR A 84 50.06 20.72 -28.60
N TYR A 85 48.77 20.97 -28.41
CA TYR A 85 47.73 20.75 -29.39
C TYR A 85 47.32 22.07 -30.03
N THR A 86 46.99 22.02 -31.30
CA THR A 86 46.27 23.11 -31.99
C THR A 86 44.85 22.61 -32.26
N TYR A 87 43.90 23.45 -32.06
CA TYR A 87 42.50 23.14 -32.25
C TYR A 87 41.94 23.84 -33.46
N GLY A 88 41.07 23.17 -34.20
CA GLY A 88 40.39 23.69 -35.37
C GLY A 88 38.88 23.45 -35.31
N THR A 89 38.14 24.28 -36.00
CA THR A 89 36.69 24.15 -36.16
C THR A 89 36.31 24.35 -37.63
N THR A 90 35.24 23.66 -38.08
CA THR A 90 34.73 23.83 -39.45
C THR A 90 33.97 25.14 -39.65
N ASN A 91 33.50 25.76 -38.56
CA ASN A 91 32.81 27.06 -38.61
C ASN A 91 33.09 27.88 -37.33
N ASN A 92 34.05 28.81 -37.43
CA ASN A 92 34.48 29.64 -36.32
C ASN A 92 33.51 30.78 -35.95
N GLN A 93 32.48 31.04 -36.75
CA GLN A 93 31.37 31.93 -36.42
C GLN A 93 30.32 31.26 -35.56
N LEU A 94 30.24 29.92 -35.66
CA LEU A 94 29.29 29.09 -34.89
C LEU A 94 29.93 28.53 -33.63
N VAL A 95 31.15 28.02 -33.76
CA VAL A 95 31.94 27.49 -32.65
C VAL A 95 33.35 28.01 -32.75
N ASP A 96 33.71 28.94 -31.87
CA ASP A 96 35.08 29.43 -31.78
C ASP A 96 35.81 28.68 -30.65
N ILE A 97 37.10 28.43 -30.83
CA ILE A 97 37.87 27.61 -29.92
C ILE A 97 39.16 28.37 -29.50
N SER A 98 39.41 28.35 -28.20
CA SER A 98 40.63 28.92 -27.64
C SER A 98 41.86 28.05 -27.90
N PRO A 99 43.08 28.58 -27.82
CA PRO A 99 44.32 27.78 -27.93
C PRO A 99 44.43 26.68 -26.87
N THR A 100 43.74 26.79 -25.75
CA THR A 100 43.69 25.80 -24.68
C THR A 100 42.57 24.77 -24.84
N GLY A 101 41.81 24.84 -25.93
CA GLY A 101 40.71 23.90 -26.21
C GLY A 101 39.39 24.24 -25.47
N ASN A 102 39.20 25.51 -25.07
CA ASN A 102 37.90 25.91 -24.53
C ASN A 102 36.99 26.36 -25.70
N LEU A 103 35.82 25.71 -25.83
CA LEU A 103 34.83 26.04 -26.84
C LEU A 103 33.97 27.22 -26.43
N CYS A 104 33.57 28.02 -27.42
CA CYS A 104 32.57 29.08 -27.31
C CYS A 104 31.47 28.82 -28.34
N ALA A 105 30.24 28.68 -27.91
CA ALA A 105 29.09 28.61 -28.79
C ALA A 105 28.73 29.97 -29.36
N GLY A 106 29.50 30.39 -30.34
CA GLY A 106 29.57 31.71 -30.98
C GLY A 106 31.00 32.13 -31.20
N THR A 107 31.37 33.33 -30.85
CA THR A 107 32.73 33.88 -31.07
C THR A 107 33.32 34.43 -29.78
N TRP A 108 34.60 34.14 -29.54
CA TRP A 108 35.33 34.79 -28.44
C TRP A 108 35.53 36.29 -28.68
N ASN A 109 35.24 37.11 -27.68
CA ASN A 109 35.56 38.50 -27.72
C ASN A 109 37.04 38.72 -27.44
N ARG A 110 37.89 38.50 -28.46
CA ARG A 110 39.34 38.47 -28.33
C ARG A 110 39.92 39.87 -27.99
N ASN A 111 39.17 40.96 -28.23
CA ASN A 111 39.62 42.34 -28.05
C ASN A 111 39.26 42.93 -26.69
N SER A 112 38.58 42.22 -25.82
CA SER A 112 38.13 42.73 -24.52
C SER A 112 39.25 42.97 -23.51
N GLY A 113 40.47 42.54 -23.80
CA GLY A 113 41.62 42.58 -22.87
C GLY A 113 42.80 43.49 -23.28
N GLY A 114 42.61 44.46 -24.16
CA GLY A 114 43.68 45.43 -24.46
C GLY A 114 44.87 44.91 -25.29
N GLY A 115 44.61 44.10 -26.34
CA GLY A 115 45.58 43.67 -27.33
C GLY A 115 46.23 42.29 -27.14
N ILE A 116 45.89 41.60 -26.06
CA ILE A 116 46.20 40.20 -25.89
C ILE A 116 44.93 39.40 -26.16
N GLY A 117 44.99 38.32 -26.93
CA GLY A 117 43.83 37.46 -27.20
C GLY A 117 43.12 37.03 -25.92
N ASN A 118 41.93 37.52 -25.69
CA ASN A 118 41.11 37.22 -24.52
C ASN A 118 40.07 36.16 -24.86
N TYR A 119 39.99 35.13 -24.08
CA TYR A 119 39.04 34.00 -24.24
C TYR A 119 38.14 33.83 -22.99
N THR A 120 37.75 34.97 -22.39
CA THR A 120 36.87 34.94 -21.18
C THR A 120 35.41 35.24 -21.52
N ILE A 121 35.13 35.98 -22.59
CA ILE A 121 33.79 36.39 -22.98
C ILE A 121 33.42 35.67 -24.29
N CYS A 122 32.40 34.84 -24.25
CA CYS A 122 31.81 34.16 -25.39
C CYS A 122 30.58 34.96 -25.85
N ASN A 123 30.63 35.53 -27.02
CA ASN A 123 29.47 36.20 -27.63
C ASN A 123 28.60 35.19 -28.33
N LYS A 124 27.28 35.34 -28.26
CA LYS A 124 26.33 34.53 -29.01
C LYS A 124 26.60 34.67 -30.53
N PRO A 125 26.24 33.63 -31.33
CA PRO A 125 26.37 33.76 -32.80
C PRO A 125 25.56 34.94 -33.32
N ASN A 126 26.15 35.69 -34.25
CA ASN A 126 25.46 36.79 -34.92
C ASN A 126 25.83 36.81 -36.42
N PRO A 127 24.89 36.55 -37.35
CA PRO A 127 23.49 36.22 -37.09
C PRO A 127 23.32 34.83 -36.38
N PHE A 128 22.16 34.62 -35.76
CA PHE A 128 21.83 33.30 -35.25
C PHE A 128 21.79 32.26 -36.38
N PRO A 129 22.31 31.02 -36.15
CA PRO A 129 22.22 30.00 -37.16
C PRO A 129 20.76 29.70 -37.48
N SER A 130 20.49 29.33 -38.72
CA SER A 130 19.16 28.84 -39.11
C SER A 130 19.32 27.62 -39.98
N ASN A 131 18.75 26.52 -39.54
CA ASN A 131 18.72 25.27 -40.28
C ASN A 131 17.26 24.79 -40.41
N ASN A 132 16.73 24.81 -41.66
CA ASN A 132 15.33 24.52 -41.93
C ASN A 132 14.31 25.30 -41.08
N GLY A 133 14.63 26.58 -40.77
CA GLY A 133 13.81 27.45 -39.93
C GLY A 133 13.99 27.27 -38.44
N LEU A 134 14.81 26.33 -37.99
CA LEU A 134 15.15 26.13 -36.59
C LEU A 134 16.48 26.86 -36.24
N PRO A 135 16.58 27.48 -35.08
CA PRO A 135 17.76 28.25 -34.66
C PRO A 135 18.87 27.38 -34.10
N PHE A 136 19.47 26.54 -34.92
CA PHE A 136 20.62 25.73 -34.52
C PHE A 136 21.63 25.57 -35.65
N GLY A 137 22.82 25.14 -35.30
CA GLY A 137 23.88 24.81 -36.24
C GLY A 137 24.83 23.75 -35.69
N ILE A 138 25.54 23.07 -36.56
CA ILE A 138 26.51 22.04 -36.21
C ILE A 138 27.88 22.43 -36.74
N ALA A 139 28.90 22.33 -35.92
CA ALA A 139 30.28 22.44 -36.32
C ALA A 139 31.10 21.24 -35.84
N TYR A 140 32.18 20.93 -36.53
CA TYR A 140 33.10 19.89 -36.16
C TYR A 140 34.37 20.46 -35.61
N VAL A 141 34.83 19.94 -34.48
CA VAL A 141 36.11 20.39 -33.86
C VAL A 141 37.11 19.22 -33.90
N THR A 142 38.36 19.58 -34.10
CA THR A 142 39.47 18.64 -34.14
C THR A 142 40.65 19.15 -33.31
N ALA A 143 41.49 18.30 -32.82
CA ALA A 143 42.75 18.60 -32.17
C ALA A 143 43.90 18.04 -33.04
N THR A 144 44.91 18.81 -33.27
CA THR A 144 46.10 18.36 -34.06
C THR A 144 47.34 18.48 -33.21
N GLY A 145 48.18 17.44 -33.17
CA GLY A 145 49.44 17.43 -32.49
C GLY A 145 50.46 16.58 -33.28
N GLN A 146 51.69 17.10 -33.41
CA GLN A 146 52.74 16.41 -34.21
C GLN A 146 52.29 16.03 -35.65
N ALA A 147 51.52 16.92 -36.30
CA ALA A 147 50.96 16.70 -37.64
C ALA A 147 49.90 15.54 -37.72
N VAL A 148 49.43 14.98 -36.61
CA VAL A 148 48.37 14.01 -36.54
C VAL A 148 47.06 14.69 -36.06
N SER A 149 45.97 14.58 -36.79
CA SER A 149 44.69 15.13 -36.41
C SER A 149 43.84 14.08 -35.71
N SER A 150 43.03 14.50 -34.75
CA SER A 150 42.06 13.65 -34.06
C SER A 150 40.86 13.31 -34.94
N ASN A 151 40.03 12.40 -34.48
CA ASN A 151 38.64 12.29 -34.93
C ASN A 151 37.94 13.64 -34.76
N PRO A 152 37.03 14.02 -35.68
CA PRO A 152 36.17 15.20 -35.48
C PRO A 152 35.17 14.89 -34.36
N VAL A 153 34.85 15.91 -33.56
CA VAL A 153 33.77 15.89 -32.57
C VAL A 153 32.71 16.86 -33.03
N GLU A 154 31.49 16.41 -33.07
CA GLU A 154 30.33 17.25 -33.39
C GLU A 154 30.01 18.19 -32.23
N VAL A 155 29.78 19.46 -32.55
CA VAL A 155 29.33 20.47 -31.59
C VAL A 155 28.01 21.06 -32.10
N TYR A 156 26.97 20.79 -31.34
CA TYR A 156 25.62 21.32 -31.57
C TYR A 156 25.48 22.64 -30.83
N VAL A 157 25.12 23.69 -31.56
CA VAL A 157 24.95 25.05 -31.02
C VAL A 157 23.50 25.47 -31.22
N HIS A 158 22.82 25.81 -30.14
CA HIS A 158 21.37 26.02 -30.16
C HIS A 158 20.95 27.05 -29.07
N PRO A 159 19.71 27.58 -29.08
CA PRO A 159 19.21 28.41 -27.97
C PRO A 159 19.22 27.59 -26.66
N GLN A 160 19.21 28.32 -25.54
CA GLN A 160 19.05 27.65 -24.26
C GLN A 160 17.73 26.87 -24.21
N VAL A 161 17.79 25.57 -23.94
CA VAL A 161 16.62 24.74 -23.72
C VAL A 161 15.99 25.12 -22.38
N THR A 162 14.71 25.46 -22.40
CA THR A 162 13.96 25.90 -21.23
C THR A 162 13.11 24.76 -20.61
N SER A 163 12.69 23.83 -21.43
CA SER A 163 11.99 22.63 -20.96
C SER A 163 12.22 21.44 -21.89
N VAL A 164 12.20 20.26 -21.30
CA VAL A 164 12.26 18.96 -21.98
C VAL A 164 11.04 18.17 -21.56
N THR A 165 10.31 17.62 -22.54
CA THR A 165 9.16 16.75 -22.30
C THR A 165 9.45 15.37 -22.87
N LEU A 166 9.38 14.37 -22.03
CA LEU A 166 9.63 12.98 -22.41
C LEU A 166 8.56 12.47 -23.39
N VAL A 167 9.03 11.83 -24.44
CA VAL A 167 8.22 11.01 -25.33
C VAL A 167 8.63 9.57 -25.07
N GLY A 168 7.90 8.91 -24.23
CA GLY A 168 8.22 7.57 -23.75
C GLY A 168 7.00 6.67 -23.78
N PRO A 169 7.11 5.46 -23.29
CA PRO A 169 5.97 4.56 -23.18
C PRO A 169 4.88 5.20 -22.33
N GLN A 170 3.66 5.19 -22.86
CA GLN A 170 2.48 5.71 -22.18
C GLN A 170 1.94 4.73 -21.12
N GLU A 171 2.37 3.48 -21.19
CA GLU A 171 2.02 2.41 -20.27
C GLU A 171 3.28 1.94 -19.54
N CYS A 172 3.09 1.23 -18.43
CA CYS A 172 4.21 0.65 -17.73
C CYS A 172 4.90 -0.44 -18.55
N LEU A 173 6.20 -0.61 -18.37
CA LEU A 173 6.96 -1.73 -18.92
C LEU A 173 7.14 -2.82 -17.85
N SER A 174 7.05 -4.06 -18.28
CA SER A 174 7.35 -5.21 -17.43
C SER A 174 8.85 -5.28 -17.11
N GLN A 175 9.18 -5.84 -15.97
CA GLN A 175 10.58 -5.99 -15.53
C GLN A 175 11.46 -6.60 -16.60
N GLY A 176 12.60 -5.99 -16.87
CA GLY A 176 13.58 -6.42 -17.87
C GLY A 176 13.24 -6.00 -19.30
N GLN A 177 12.08 -5.42 -19.55
CA GLN A 177 11.76 -4.86 -20.87
C GLN A 177 12.45 -3.51 -21.06
N GLU A 178 12.75 -3.21 -22.32
CA GLU A 178 13.44 -2.00 -22.75
C GLU A 178 12.55 -1.16 -23.64
N ALA A 179 12.72 0.16 -23.56
CA ALA A 179 12.12 1.11 -24.47
C ALA A 179 13.10 2.21 -24.82
N GLN A 180 12.94 2.79 -26.01
CA GLN A 180 13.70 3.96 -26.39
C GLN A 180 13.08 5.20 -25.72
N LEU A 181 13.91 6.03 -25.08
CA LEU A 181 13.53 7.34 -24.61
C LEU A 181 13.82 8.37 -25.68
N ASP A 182 12.81 9.15 -26.02
CA ASP A 182 12.88 10.33 -26.85
C ASP A 182 12.31 11.53 -26.10
N ALA A 183 12.58 12.74 -26.59
CA ALA A 183 12.04 13.95 -25.97
C ALA A 183 11.74 15.03 -26.98
N GLN A 184 10.84 15.91 -26.57
CA GLN A 184 10.66 17.22 -27.20
C GLN A 184 11.41 18.26 -26.36
N ALA A 185 12.06 19.21 -27.00
CA ALA A 185 12.72 20.30 -26.32
C ALA A 185 12.19 21.66 -26.79
N CYS A 186 11.98 22.56 -25.85
CA CYS A 186 11.52 23.91 -26.09
C CYS A 186 12.57 24.94 -25.70
N TYR A 187 12.51 26.10 -26.33
CA TYR A 187 13.35 27.26 -26.05
C TYR A 187 12.52 28.52 -25.97
N GLU A 188 13.07 29.56 -25.36
CA GLU A 188 12.44 30.86 -25.31
C GLU A 188 12.81 31.67 -26.55
N GLY A 189 11.80 31.95 -27.39
CA GLY A 189 11.90 32.80 -28.56
C GLY A 189 11.76 34.30 -28.24
N ALA A 190 11.61 35.09 -29.29
CA ALA A 190 11.31 36.52 -29.12
C ALA A 190 9.97 36.71 -28.38
N ASN A 191 9.88 37.70 -27.49
CA ASN A 191 8.72 38.01 -26.66
C ASN A 191 8.35 36.93 -25.61
N ASN A 192 9.34 36.19 -25.12
CA ASN A 192 9.19 35.17 -24.08
C ASN A 192 8.22 34.04 -24.47
N GLN A 193 8.03 33.82 -25.75
CA GLN A 193 7.21 32.71 -26.25
C GLN A 193 7.99 31.40 -26.19
N GLN A 194 7.40 30.35 -25.61
CA GLN A 194 7.97 29.02 -25.68
C GLN A 194 7.76 28.41 -27.06
N LEU A 195 8.85 28.10 -27.74
CA LEU A 195 8.88 27.57 -29.09
C LEU A 195 9.52 26.17 -29.10
N LEU A 196 9.01 25.30 -29.99
CA LEU A 196 9.56 23.97 -30.18
C LEU A 196 10.90 24.04 -30.91
N LEU A 197 11.93 23.46 -30.33
CA LEU A 197 13.26 23.36 -30.92
C LEU A 197 13.45 22.07 -31.70
N CYS A 198 12.96 20.96 -31.12
CA CYS A 198 13.04 19.63 -31.72
C CYS A 198 11.97 18.68 -31.13
N ALA A 199 11.60 17.66 -31.92
CA ALA A 199 10.73 16.59 -31.49
C ALA A 199 10.99 15.32 -32.31
N PRO A 200 10.79 14.12 -31.78
CA PRO A 200 10.88 12.89 -32.53
C PRO A 200 9.78 12.82 -33.60
N SER A 201 10.05 12.14 -34.70
CA SER A 201 9.12 11.98 -35.81
C SER A 201 7.83 11.22 -35.46
N SER A 202 7.82 10.53 -34.35
CA SER A 202 6.64 9.84 -33.80
C SER A 202 5.60 10.79 -33.22
N VAL A 203 5.97 12.05 -32.91
CA VAL A 203 5.04 13.04 -32.34
C VAL A 203 4.43 13.89 -33.45
N THR A 204 3.12 13.94 -33.49
CA THR A 204 2.38 14.79 -34.42
C THR A 204 2.28 16.23 -33.93
N GLN A 205 2.06 17.18 -34.82
CA GLN A 205 1.96 18.61 -34.49
C GLN A 205 0.90 18.92 -33.41
N ALA A 206 -0.18 18.13 -33.35
CA ALA A 206 -1.22 18.28 -32.32
C ALA A 206 -0.72 17.95 -30.89
N ASN A 207 0.36 17.19 -30.79
CA ASN A 207 0.94 16.72 -29.53
C ASN A 207 2.29 17.38 -29.21
N TYR A 208 2.62 18.46 -29.86
CA TYR A 208 3.83 19.22 -29.57
C TYR A 208 3.73 19.89 -28.20
N ALA A 209 4.80 19.77 -27.41
CA ALA A 209 4.90 20.39 -26.08
C ALA A 209 4.88 21.92 -26.14
N CYS A 210 5.31 22.52 -27.25
CA CYS A 210 5.37 23.96 -27.50
C CYS A 210 5.00 24.25 -28.97
N ALA A 211 4.64 25.49 -29.26
CA ALA A 211 4.33 25.89 -30.63
C ALA A 211 5.57 25.78 -31.55
N PRO A 212 5.46 25.19 -32.74
CA PRO A 212 6.58 25.18 -33.69
C PRO A 212 6.83 26.59 -34.24
N PRO A 213 8.10 26.96 -34.52
CA PRO A 213 8.39 28.21 -35.23
C PRO A 213 7.73 28.24 -36.60
N THR A 214 7.27 29.42 -37.03
CA THR A 214 6.58 29.59 -38.32
C THR A 214 7.48 29.17 -39.48
N GLY A 215 7.01 28.20 -40.26
CA GLY A 215 7.73 27.73 -41.47
C GLY A 215 8.92 26.81 -41.19
N ALA A 216 9.13 26.40 -39.93
CA ALA A 216 10.18 25.46 -39.58
C ALA A 216 9.81 24.02 -39.88
N THR A 217 10.78 23.23 -40.30
CA THR A 217 10.68 21.76 -40.36
C THR A 217 11.28 21.20 -39.09
N ILE A 218 10.44 20.56 -38.25
CA ILE A 218 10.87 20.00 -36.98
C ILE A 218 11.70 18.74 -37.25
N ALA A 219 12.85 18.64 -36.56
CA ALA A 219 13.78 17.51 -36.61
C ALA A 219 13.93 16.83 -35.26
N ASN A 220 14.49 15.62 -35.27
CA ASN A 220 14.78 14.89 -34.05
C ASN A 220 15.81 15.63 -33.18
N CYS A 221 15.64 15.56 -31.87
CA CYS A 221 16.49 16.27 -30.91
C CYS A 221 17.98 15.87 -31.02
N SER A 222 18.29 14.61 -31.32
CA SER A 222 19.68 14.17 -31.54
C SER A 222 20.40 14.90 -32.67
N GLY A 223 19.67 15.32 -33.70
CA GLY A 223 20.22 16.10 -34.83
C GLY A 223 20.22 17.63 -34.61
N VAL A 224 19.62 18.11 -33.54
CA VAL A 224 19.47 19.57 -33.27
C VAL A 224 20.27 20.00 -32.05
N ILE A 225 20.16 19.27 -30.98
CA ILE A 225 20.79 19.56 -29.68
C ILE A 225 21.80 18.50 -29.24
N GLY A 226 22.05 17.51 -30.06
CA GLY A 226 22.90 16.37 -29.72
C GLY A 226 22.18 15.35 -28.81
N ASN A 227 22.98 14.53 -28.19
CA ASN A 227 22.44 13.48 -27.32
C ASN A 227 21.99 14.07 -25.97
N LEU A 228 20.70 13.91 -25.67
CA LEU A 228 20.17 14.17 -24.33
C LEU A 228 20.63 13.07 -23.39
N SER A 229 21.06 13.45 -22.21
CA SER A 229 21.37 12.48 -21.15
C SER A 229 20.17 12.39 -20.21
N TYR A 230 19.66 11.19 -20.04
CA TYR A 230 18.52 10.93 -19.17
C TYR A 230 18.97 10.21 -17.89
N PHE A 231 18.34 10.57 -16.79
CA PHE A 231 18.62 10.00 -15.47
C PHE A 231 17.30 9.69 -14.75
N PRO A 232 17.09 8.45 -14.29
CA PRO A 232 15.98 8.15 -13.41
C PRO A 232 16.30 8.62 -11.99
N ASN A 233 15.36 9.28 -11.33
CA ASN A 233 15.55 9.72 -9.93
C ASN A 233 15.62 8.53 -8.97
N ILE A 234 14.98 7.40 -9.34
CA ILE A 234 15.00 6.16 -8.56
C ILE A 234 15.56 5.03 -9.44
N GLY A 235 16.85 4.77 -9.32
CA GLY A 235 17.55 3.78 -10.13
C GLY A 235 17.14 2.32 -9.87
N SER A 236 16.47 2.03 -8.76
CA SER A 236 15.88 0.71 -8.52
C SER A 236 14.63 0.43 -9.35
N ILE A 237 13.94 1.46 -9.87
CA ILE A 237 12.74 1.31 -10.70
C ILE A 237 13.11 1.18 -12.17
N ALA A 238 14.11 1.94 -12.61
CA ALA A 238 14.56 1.91 -14.00
C ALA A 238 16.06 2.22 -14.09
N THR A 239 16.72 1.67 -15.10
CA THR A 239 18.09 2.02 -15.48
C THR A 239 18.11 2.52 -16.90
N ILE A 240 19.02 3.45 -17.21
CA ILE A 240 19.14 4.04 -18.55
C ILE A 240 20.55 3.82 -19.06
N ASN A 241 20.65 3.31 -20.27
CA ASN A 241 21.90 3.24 -20.99
C ASN A 241 22.23 4.63 -21.56
N ALA A 242 23.31 5.24 -21.07
CA ALA A 242 23.69 6.62 -21.44
C ALA A 242 24.13 6.77 -22.92
N GLU A 243 24.50 5.68 -23.59
CA GLU A 243 24.94 5.73 -25.00
C GLU A 243 23.75 5.60 -25.95
N THR A 244 22.79 4.75 -25.60
CA THR A 244 21.65 4.43 -26.47
C THR A 244 20.36 5.14 -26.06
N ASN A 245 20.29 5.72 -24.87
CA ASN A 245 19.08 6.25 -24.26
C ASN A 245 17.95 5.23 -24.14
N GLN A 246 18.29 3.96 -24.05
CA GLN A 246 17.33 2.90 -23.75
C GLN A 246 17.11 2.83 -22.24
N ILE A 247 15.86 2.85 -21.83
CA ILE A 247 15.45 2.62 -20.46
C ILE A 247 15.03 1.17 -20.28
N THR A 248 15.54 0.55 -19.23
CA THR A 248 15.21 -0.82 -18.83
C THR A 248 14.41 -0.80 -17.55
N ALA A 249 13.23 -1.39 -17.55
CA ALA A 249 12.37 -1.55 -16.38
C ALA A 249 13.03 -2.49 -15.33
N GLN A 250 13.08 -2.08 -14.07
CA GLN A 250 13.70 -2.84 -12.97
C GLN A 250 12.65 -3.30 -11.96
N GLN A 251 12.55 -2.66 -10.82
CA GLN A 251 11.55 -2.98 -9.80
C GLN A 251 10.26 -2.20 -10.03
N PRO A 252 9.10 -2.74 -9.62
CA PRO A 252 7.81 -2.05 -9.72
C PRO A 252 7.84 -0.65 -9.09
N GLY A 253 7.21 0.29 -9.79
CA GLY A 253 7.09 1.65 -9.29
C GLY A 253 7.14 2.69 -10.41
N THR A 254 7.07 3.96 -10.01
CA THR A 254 7.18 5.11 -10.91
C THR A 254 8.35 5.97 -10.50
N THR A 255 9.18 6.34 -11.45
CA THR A 255 10.30 7.27 -11.26
C THR A 255 10.19 8.46 -12.19
N GLU A 256 10.54 9.62 -11.69
CA GLU A 256 10.75 10.79 -12.51
C GLU A 256 12.03 10.61 -13.34
N ILE A 257 11.97 11.00 -14.60
CA ILE A 257 13.11 11.04 -15.50
C ILE A 257 13.54 12.50 -15.67
N SER A 258 14.76 12.78 -15.26
CA SER A 258 15.39 14.05 -15.51
C SER A 258 16.18 13.98 -16.81
N ALA A 259 16.14 15.05 -17.61
CA ALA A 259 16.96 15.21 -18.81
C ALA A 259 17.98 16.32 -18.61
N SER A 260 19.19 16.10 -19.13
CA SER A 260 20.27 17.09 -19.10
C SER A 260 20.74 17.41 -20.50
N VAL A 261 20.88 18.70 -20.79
CA VAL A 261 21.40 19.23 -22.04
C VAL A 261 22.06 20.61 -21.83
N ALA A 262 23.17 20.84 -22.46
CA ALA A 262 23.85 22.14 -22.48
C ALA A 262 24.06 22.79 -21.09
N GLY A 263 24.42 21.98 -20.08
CA GLY A 263 24.70 22.44 -18.72
C GLY A 263 23.48 22.71 -17.84
N GLY A 264 22.28 22.43 -18.32
CA GLY A 264 21.03 22.46 -17.56
C GLY A 264 20.42 21.06 -17.38
N SER A 265 19.66 20.89 -16.33
CA SER A 265 18.84 19.69 -16.14
C SER A 265 17.42 20.07 -15.73
N SER A 266 16.45 19.33 -16.19
CA SER A 266 15.05 19.52 -15.83
C SER A 266 14.33 18.19 -15.74
N SER A 267 13.22 18.17 -15.00
CA SER A 267 12.26 17.08 -15.11
C SER A 267 11.72 16.98 -16.53
N ALA A 268 11.78 15.80 -17.12
CA ALA A 268 11.29 15.54 -18.48
C ALA A 268 9.97 14.78 -18.47
N GLY A 269 9.70 14.00 -17.45
CA GLY A 269 8.51 13.18 -17.35
C GLY A 269 8.70 12.02 -16.38
N TYR A 270 7.81 11.03 -16.48
CA TYR A 270 7.80 9.87 -15.60
C TYR A 270 7.89 8.57 -16.40
N PHE A 271 8.45 7.59 -15.76
CA PHE A 271 8.51 6.22 -16.27
C PHE A 271 8.00 5.26 -15.21
N SER A 272 7.25 4.24 -15.62
CA SER A 272 6.71 3.24 -14.71
C SER A 272 7.14 1.84 -15.10
N THR A 273 7.64 1.09 -14.12
CA THR A 273 7.76 -0.37 -14.19
C THR A 273 6.46 -0.98 -13.64
N CYS A 274 5.92 -1.97 -14.36
CA CYS A 274 4.60 -2.53 -14.08
C CYS A 274 4.48 -3.07 -12.67
N PRO A 275 3.40 -2.70 -11.93
CA PRO A 275 3.17 -3.18 -10.58
C PRO A 275 2.73 -4.64 -10.57
N PRO A 276 2.90 -5.34 -9.44
CA PRO A 276 2.38 -6.67 -9.26
C PRO A 276 0.85 -6.68 -9.34
N LYS A 277 0.31 -7.70 -10.01
CA LYS A 277 -1.12 -7.97 -10.17
C LYS A 277 -1.57 -9.12 -9.29
N SER A 278 -0.76 -10.17 -9.22
CA SER A 278 -1.09 -11.38 -8.48
C SER A 278 0.15 -12.06 -7.93
N ILE A 279 -0.03 -12.72 -6.80
CA ILE A 279 0.98 -13.54 -6.14
C ILE A 279 0.41 -14.95 -6.01
N THR A 280 1.12 -15.94 -6.48
CA THR A 280 0.79 -17.35 -6.28
C THR A 280 1.82 -17.96 -5.35
N LEU A 281 1.36 -18.57 -4.26
CA LEU A 281 2.19 -19.24 -3.26
C LEU A 281 1.88 -20.72 -3.25
N THR A 282 2.92 -21.57 -3.23
CA THR A 282 2.78 -23.02 -3.13
C THR A 282 3.91 -23.62 -2.29
N LEU A 283 3.71 -24.84 -1.82
CA LEU A 283 4.79 -25.68 -1.33
C LEU A 283 5.71 -26.09 -2.49
N ALA A 284 6.88 -26.64 -2.18
CA ALA A 284 7.87 -27.06 -3.17
C ALA A 284 7.33 -28.12 -4.18
N ASN A 285 6.31 -28.87 -3.79
CA ASN A 285 5.62 -29.86 -4.64
C ASN A 285 4.48 -29.25 -5.50
N GLY A 286 4.30 -27.92 -5.47
CA GLY A 286 3.23 -27.24 -6.20
C GLY A 286 1.87 -27.24 -5.52
N SER A 287 1.73 -27.86 -4.35
CA SER A 287 0.46 -27.90 -3.59
C SER A 287 0.25 -26.65 -2.76
N THR A 288 -1.01 -26.28 -2.56
CA THR A 288 -1.43 -25.24 -1.61
C THR A 288 -1.78 -25.80 -0.22
N GLN A 289 -1.66 -27.10 -0.06
CA GLN A 289 -1.88 -27.79 1.22
C GLN A 289 -0.82 -28.86 1.44
N GLY A 290 -0.40 -29.09 2.67
CA GLY A 290 0.55 -30.16 2.97
C GLY A 290 0.70 -30.44 4.47
N THR A 291 1.22 -31.65 4.74
CA THR A 291 1.57 -32.07 6.09
C THR A 291 3.09 -32.07 6.22
N ILE A 292 3.61 -31.36 7.21
CA ILE A 292 5.04 -31.21 7.46
C ILE A 292 5.30 -31.63 8.92
N THR A 293 6.24 -32.52 9.12
CA THR A 293 6.61 -33.01 10.45
C THR A 293 7.23 -31.89 11.29
N LYS A 294 6.96 -31.88 12.57
CA LYS A 294 7.54 -30.92 13.56
C LYS A 294 9.06 -30.86 13.44
N GLY A 295 9.61 -29.65 13.46
CA GLY A 295 11.04 -29.35 13.38
C GLY A 295 11.62 -29.35 11.96
N VAL A 296 10.80 -29.52 10.93
CA VAL A 296 11.23 -29.49 9.52
C VAL A 296 11.05 -28.08 8.97
N GLN A 297 12.08 -27.59 8.30
CA GLN A 297 12.03 -26.35 7.54
C GLN A 297 11.80 -26.67 6.06
N GLN A 298 10.94 -25.89 5.40
CA GLN A 298 10.64 -26.04 3.98
C GLN A 298 10.54 -24.68 3.29
N ASN A 299 11.07 -24.62 2.05
CA ASN A 299 10.92 -23.44 1.22
C ASN A 299 9.56 -23.44 0.52
N LEU A 300 8.98 -22.26 0.38
CA LEU A 300 7.81 -22.00 -0.43
C LEU A 300 8.24 -21.56 -1.82
N VAL A 301 7.38 -21.80 -2.79
CA VAL A 301 7.55 -21.32 -4.17
C VAL A 301 6.58 -20.18 -4.38
N THR A 302 7.13 -19.01 -4.70
CA THR A 302 6.35 -17.80 -4.91
C THR A 302 6.52 -17.34 -6.36
N THR A 303 5.40 -17.11 -7.03
CA THR A 303 5.36 -16.52 -8.38
C THR A 303 4.56 -15.24 -8.32
N VAL A 304 5.17 -14.15 -8.74
CA VAL A 304 4.52 -12.85 -8.84
C VAL A 304 4.38 -12.49 -10.31
N LEU A 305 3.19 -12.12 -10.73
CA LEU A 305 2.92 -11.63 -12.08
C LEU A 305 2.55 -10.15 -12.02
N ASP A 306 3.04 -9.39 -12.98
CA ASP A 306 2.68 -7.99 -13.16
C ASP A 306 1.33 -7.81 -13.88
N THR A 307 0.95 -6.57 -14.12
CA THR A 307 -0.29 -6.20 -14.82
C THR A 307 -0.35 -6.72 -16.26
N ASN A 308 0.79 -7.00 -16.88
CA ASN A 308 0.90 -7.60 -18.20
C ASN A 308 0.97 -9.14 -18.16
N ASN A 309 0.82 -9.75 -16.98
CA ASN A 309 0.96 -11.18 -16.68
C ASN A 309 2.38 -11.73 -16.97
N LEU A 310 3.39 -10.89 -16.85
CA LEU A 310 4.78 -11.29 -16.91
C LEU A 310 5.36 -11.44 -15.50
N PRO A 311 6.32 -12.36 -15.29
CA PRO A 311 6.88 -12.61 -13.97
C PRO A 311 7.73 -11.45 -13.50
N ILE A 312 7.59 -11.12 -12.21
CA ILE A 312 8.45 -10.19 -11.49
C ILE A 312 9.35 -11.01 -10.55
N THR A 313 10.62 -10.68 -10.51
CA THR A 313 11.61 -11.31 -9.65
C THR A 313 12.28 -10.31 -8.72
N GLY A 314 12.88 -10.82 -7.64
CA GLY A 314 13.66 -9.99 -6.72
C GLY A 314 12.81 -9.06 -5.83
N LEU A 315 11.50 -9.26 -5.75
CA LEU A 315 10.65 -8.53 -4.82
C LEU A 315 10.88 -8.99 -3.38
N VAL A 316 10.87 -8.04 -2.48
CA VAL A 316 10.84 -8.32 -1.05
C VAL A 316 9.39 -8.48 -0.62
N LEU A 317 8.98 -9.72 -0.35
CA LEU A 317 7.66 -10.05 0.13
C LEU A 317 7.68 -10.28 1.64
N ASP A 318 6.59 -9.92 2.28
CA ASP A 318 6.35 -10.20 3.68
C ASP A 318 5.62 -11.55 3.79
N TYR A 319 6.26 -12.53 4.40
CA TYR A 319 5.66 -13.84 4.59
C TYR A 319 5.07 -13.93 5.98
N GLN A 320 3.79 -14.21 6.05
CA GLN A 320 3.05 -14.22 7.30
C GLN A 320 2.37 -15.56 7.53
N SER A 321 2.41 -16.00 8.78
CA SER A 321 1.70 -17.19 9.26
C SER A 321 0.50 -16.78 10.11
N THR A 322 -0.62 -17.45 9.95
CA THR A 322 -1.80 -17.25 10.82
C THR A 322 -1.57 -17.81 12.22
N ASP A 323 -0.63 -18.72 12.37
CA ASP A 323 -0.16 -19.22 13.66
C ASP A 323 1.36 -19.34 13.70
N PRO A 324 2.08 -18.23 14.00
CA PRO A 324 3.54 -18.23 13.97
C PRO A 324 4.18 -19.00 15.12
N ILE A 325 3.43 -19.37 16.16
CA ILE A 325 3.95 -20.26 17.22
C ILE A 325 4.10 -21.67 16.66
N ASP A 326 3.06 -22.17 16.01
CA ASP A 326 3.08 -23.52 15.46
C ASP A 326 3.94 -23.57 14.20
N ILE A 327 3.79 -22.61 13.31
CA ILE A 327 4.51 -22.56 12.04
C ILE A 327 4.99 -21.14 11.77
N THR A 328 6.28 -20.92 11.86
CA THR A 328 6.89 -19.62 11.58
C THR A 328 7.10 -19.46 10.08
N ALA A 329 6.70 -18.33 9.54
CA ALA A 329 7.09 -17.89 8.21
C ALA A 329 8.31 -16.97 8.30
N ASN A 330 9.37 -17.26 7.54
CA ASN A 330 10.61 -16.52 7.57
C ASN A 330 10.72 -15.57 6.37
N VAL A 331 11.47 -14.51 6.54
CA VAL A 331 11.87 -13.63 5.44
C VAL A 331 12.59 -14.47 4.38
N GLY A 332 12.23 -14.32 3.13
CA GLY A 332 12.80 -15.13 2.02
C GLY A 332 11.98 -16.35 1.65
N GLY A 333 10.80 -16.56 2.26
CA GLY A 333 9.84 -17.56 1.81
C GLY A 333 10.17 -18.98 2.28
N SER A 334 10.67 -19.16 3.49
CA SER A 334 10.73 -20.47 4.14
C SER A 334 9.80 -20.52 5.35
N ILE A 335 9.34 -21.71 5.67
CA ILE A 335 8.55 -22.01 6.87
C ILE A 335 9.29 -22.98 7.76
N ALA A 336 9.09 -22.84 9.08
CA ALA A 336 9.60 -23.75 10.08
C ALA A 336 8.44 -24.23 10.96
N THR A 337 8.29 -25.53 11.08
CA THR A 337 7.24 -26.15 11.90
C THR A 337 7.76 -26.37 13.32
N ASN A 338 7.28 -25.59 14.28
CA ASN A 338 7.77 -25.57 15.65
C ASN A 338 6.93 -26.47 16.57
N PHE A 339 5.60 -26.38 16.43
CA PHE A 339 4.65 -27.13 17.24
C PHE A 339 3.57 -27.74 16.35
N PRO A 340 2.88 -28.80 16.84
CA PRO A 340 1.74 -29.36 16.17
C PRO A 340 0.61 -28.32 16.05
N GLY A 341 0.00 -28.25 14.88
CA GLY A 341 -1.07 -27.33 14.61
C GLY A 341 -1.31 -27.13 13.12
N VAL A 342 -2.16 -26.18 12.76
CA VAL A 342 -2.47 -25.82 11.37
C VAL A 342 -2.30 -24.33 11.22
N ALA A 343 -1.52 -23.92 10.23
CA ALA A 343 -1.40 -22.51 9.87
C ALA A 343 -1.53 -22.31 8.37
N SER A 344 -2.08 -21.18 7.96
CA SER A 344 -2.03 -20.69 6.60
C SER A 344 -0.94 -19.65 6.46
N ILE A 345 -0.15 -19.80 5.40
CA ILE A 345 0.95 -18.91 5.10
C ILE A 345 0.55 -18.06 3.91
N TYR A 346 0.86 -16.78 3.97
CA TYR A 346 0.64 -15.81 2.90
C TYR A 346 1.96 -15.14 2.55
N ALA A 347 2.14 -14.83 1.28
CA ALA A 347 3.14 -13.90 0.81
C ALA A 347 2.44 -12.57 0.50
N ILE A 348 2.88 -11.50 1.10
CA ILE A 348 2.25 -10.18 0.98
C ILE A 348 3.26 -9.21 0.38
N CYS A 349 2.83 -8.57 -0.69
CA CYS A 349 3.51 -7.44 -1.27
C CYS A 349 3.07 -6.17 -0.54
N GLN A 350 3.89 -5.65 0.34
CA GLN A 350 3.58 -4.43 1.08
C GLN A 350 3.75 -3.20 0.19
N PRO A 351 2.94 -2.14 0.37
CA PRO A 351 3.02 -0.93 -0.45
C PRO A 351 4.40 -0.28 -0.48
N SER A 352 5.08 -0.26 0.66
CA SER A 352 6.39 0.38 0.81
C SER A 352 7.52 -0.35 0.09
N THR A 353 7.36 -1.63 -0.22
CA THR A 353 8.45 -2.47 -0.75
C THR A 353 8.20 -3.00 -2.14
N CYS A 354 6.96 -3.17 -2.57
CA CYS A 354 6.72 -3.76 -3.88
C CYS A 354 5.46 -3.26 -4.62
N ASN A 355 4.56 -2.55 -3.97
CA ASN A 355 3.40 -1.95 -4.62
C ASN A 355 3.21 -0.50 -4.17
N PRO A 356 4.17 0.40 -4.46
CA PRO A 356 4.11 1.78 -3.99
C PRO A 356 2.86 2.50 -4.51
N ALA A 357 2.40 3.48 -3.74
CA ALA A 357 1.31 4.34 -4.16
C ALA A 357 1.66 5.07 -5.47
N PRO A 358 0.69 5.35 -6.33
CA PRO A 358 0.93 6.08 -7.56
C PRO A 358 1.42 7.50 -7.26
N VAL A 359 2.52 7.88 -7.93
CA VAL A 359 3.10 9.22 -7.83
C VAL A 359 2.52 10.15 -8.89
N ASN A 360 2.08 9.57 -10.01
CA ASN A 360 1.50 10.30 -11.13
C ASN A 360 0.58 9.37 -11.95
N GLN A 361 -0.26 9.96 -12.81
CA GLN A 361 -1.26 9.22 -13.61
C GLN A 361 -0.71 8.69 -14.95
N ILE A 362 0.57 8.35 -15.02
CA ILE A 362 1.17 7.78 -16.25
C ILE A 362 1.23 6.26 -16.10
N GLY A 363 0.56 5.58 -17.01
CA GLY A 363 0.52 4.13 -17.07
C GLY A 363 -0.28 3.47 -15.94
N GLN A 364 -0.21 2.16 -15.82
CA GLN A 364 -0.75 1.42 -14.68
C GLN A 364 0.22 1.48 -13.50
N LEU A 365 -0.13 2.29 -12.55
CA LEU A 365 0.67 2.53 -11.37
C LEU A 365 0.25 1.57 -10.25
N GLY A 366 1.15 1.33 -9.31
CA GLY A 366 0.84 0.62 -8.09
C GLY A 366 -0.32 1.28 -7.35
N THR A 367 -1.12 0.48 -6.67
CA THR A 367 -2.31 0.98 -5.97
C THR A 367 -2.00 1.55 -4.60
N GLY A 368 -0.79 1.34 -4.08
CA GLY A 368 -0.43 1.66 -2.70
C GLY A 368 -1.11 0.76 -1.68
N LEU A 369 -1.61 -0.41 -2.09
CA LEU A 369 -2.32 -1.36 -1.23
C LEU A 369 -1.54 -2.67 -1.14
N PRO A 370 -1.62 -3.39 -0.02
CA PRO A 370 -1.07 -4.72 0.09
C PRO A 370 -1.73 -5.67 -0.93
N ILE A 371 -0.91 -6.51 -1.55
CA ILE A 371 -1.38 -7.60 -2.41
C ILE A 371 -0.97 -8.90 -1.76
N ALA A 372 -1.94 -9.72 -1.36
CA ALA A 372 -1.70 -11.01 -0.74
C ALA A 372 -1.79 -12.15 -1.76
N SER A 373 -1.01 -13.20 -1.53
CA SER A 373 -1.11 -14.46 -2.25
C SER A 373 -2.37 -15.24 -1.86
N ASN A 374 -2.63 -16.34 -2.58
CA ASN A 374 -3.42 -17.42 -2.05
C ASN A 374 -2.76 -17.97 -0.76
N PRO A 375 -3.56 -18.54 0.18
CA PRO A 375 -3.02 -19.24 1.34
C PRO A 375 -2.33 -20.55 0.96
N VAL A 376 -1.29 -20.91 1.71
CA VAL A 376 -0.71 -22.24 1.76
C VAL A 376 -0.98 -22.81 3.14
N THR A 377 -1.85 -23.80 3.24
CA THR A 377 -2.21 -24.43 4.51
C THR A 377 -1.24 -25.56 4.85
N VAL A 378 -0.61 -25.44 5.99
CA VAL A 378 0.35 -26.43 6.49
C VAL A 378 -0.17 -27.02 7.78
N THR A 379 -0.21 -28.34 7.86
CA THR A 379 -0.56 -29.10 9.06
C THR A 379 0.69 -29.76 9.62
N THR A 380 0.97 -29.50 10.90
CA THR A 380 2.01 -30.22 11.65
C THR A 380 1.31 -31.24 12.56
N PRO A 381 1.49 -32.56 12.33
CA PRO A 381 0.82 -33.59 13.11
C PRO A 381 1.22 -33.55 14.59
N GLY A 382 0.23 -33.79 15.43
CA GLY A 382 0.39 -33.82 16.89
C GLY A 382 -0.75 -33.08 17.58
N THR A 383 -0.61 -32.85 18.86
CA THR A 383 -1.61 -32.11 19.62
C THR A 383 -1.29 -30.62 19.58
N ALA A 384 -2.19 -29.82 19.04
CA ALA A 384 -2.03 -28.37 18.83
C ALA A 384 -2.33 -27.59 20.12
N SER A 385 -1.60 -26.50 20.34
CA SER A 385 -1.84 -25.51 21.40
C SER A 385 -2.35 -24.20 20.79
N ASP A 386 -3.36 -23.63 21.44
CA ASP A 386 -3.91 -22.32 21.14
C ASP A 386 -4.14 -21.54 22.41
N TYR A 387 -4.19 -20.20 22.25
CA TYR A 387 -4.43 -19.30 23.34
C TYR A 387 -5.65 -18.44 23.13
N VAL A 388 -6.35 -18.19 24.24
CA VAL A 388 -7.41 -17.18 24.35
C VAL A 388 -7.00 -16.20 25.42
N TRP A 389 -7.15 -14.91 25.16
CA TRP A 389 -6.85 -13.87 26.13
C TRP A 389 -8.14 -13.21 26.62
N PHE A 390 -8.16 -13.00 27.93
CA PHE A 390 -9.29 -12.42 28.65
C PHE A 390 -8.86 -11.14 29.34
N ALA A 391 -9.65 -10.08 29.19
CA ALA A 391 -9.44 -8.81 29.85
C ALA A 391 -10.77 -8.20 30.31
N ALA A 392 -10.68 -7.29 31.26
CA ALA A 392 -11.78 -6.47 31.73
C ALA A 392 -11.36 -4.98 31.68
N PRO A 393 -11.39 -4.35 30.50
CA PRO A 393 -11.03 -2.93 30.34
C PRO A 393 -11.81 -2.02 31.30
N GLY A 394 -11.13 -1.06 31.90
CA GLY A 394 -11.68 -0.17 32.92
C GLY A 394 -11.85 -0.80 34.31
N GLN A 395 -11.75 -2.12 34.42
CA GLN A 395 -11.98 -2.84 35.69
C GLN A 395 -10.78 -3.65 36.18
N SER A 396 -9.84 -3.98 35.27
CA SER A 396 -8.61 -4.72 35.59
C SER A 396 -7.42 -4.12 34.86
N GLN A 397 -6.26 -4.07 35.52
CA GLN A 397 -4.96 -3.74 34.91
C GLN A 397 -4.29 -4.98 34.33
N TYR A 398 -4.94 -6.12 34.42
CA TYR A 398 -4.40 -7.40 34.01
C TYR A 398 -5.20 -7.98 32.83
N PHE A 399 -4.54 -8.81 32.05
CA PHE A 399 -5.18 -9.75 31.14
C PHE A 399 -4.61 -11.15 31.42
N VAL A 400 -5.37 -12.18 31.01
CA VAL A 400 -5.04 -13.56 31.33
C VAL A 400 -5.07 -14.39 30.05
N PRO A 401 -3.96 -15.11 29.73
CA PRO A 401 -3.94 -16.11 28.67
C PRO A 401 -4.49 -17.45 29.19
N ILE A 402 -5.23 -18.16 28.37
CA ILE A 402 -5.58 -19.55 28.61
C ILE A 402 -5.09 -20.38 27.42
N GLU A 403 -4.36 -21.44 27.70
CA GLU A 403 -3.94 -22.42 26.68
C GLU A 403 -5.07 -23.44 26.51
N LEU A 404 -5.56 -23.58 25.27
CA LEU A 404 -6.83 -24.27 25.00
C LEU A 404 -6.73 -25.78 25.05
N LEU A 405 -5.57 -26.34 24.72
CA LEU A 405 -5.44 -27.80 24.66
C LEU A 405 -5.50 -28.44 26.04
N THR A 406 -4.78 -27.86 27.00
CA THR A 406 -4.70 -28.37 28.36
C THR A 406 -5.71 -27.72 29.32
N GLY A 407 -6.32 -26.60 28.87
CA GLY A 407 -7.16 -25.77 29.71
C GLY A 407 -6.35 -25.05 30.80
N THR A 408 -5.05 -24.85 30.59
CA THR A 408 -4.18 -24.22 31.59
C THR A 408 -4.37 -22.71 31.57
N VAL A 409 -4.75 -22.18 32.74
CA VAL A 409 -4.79 -20.71 32.95
C VAL A 409 -3.40 -20.22 33.18
N GLY A 410 -2.94 -19.27 32.36
CA GLY A 410 -1.66 -18.60 32.57
C GLY A 410 -1.71 -17.61 33.72
N SER A 411 -0.55 -17.14 34.12
CA SER A 411 -0.45 -16.07 35.14
C SER A 411 -1.02 -14.77 34.60
N PRO A 412 -1.76 -14.00 35.39
CA PRO A 412 -2.21 -12.68 35.03
C PRO A 412 -1.03 -11.78 34.62
N VAL A 413 -1.10 -11.20 33.46
CA VAL A 413 -0.08 -10.28 32.91
C VAL A 413 -0.48 -8.87 33.24
N ARG A 414 0.37 -8.14 33.96
CA ARG A 414 0.13 -6.77 34.36
C ARG A 414 0.54 -5.81 33.23
N LEU A 415 -0.35 -4.88 32.90
CA LEU A 415 -0.07 -3.76 31.99
C LEU A 415 0.42 -2.52 32.77
N PRO A 416 1.13 -1.58 32.11
CA PRO A 416 1.54 -0.32 32.74
C PRO A 416 0.37 0.53 33.24
N TYR A 417 -0.75 0.50 32.53
CA TYR A 417 -1.98 1.23 32.86
C TYR A 417 -3.20 0.33 32.74
N VAL A 418 -4.31 0.73 33.39
CA VAL A 418 -5.60 0.06 33.18
C VAL A 418 -6.03 0.28 31.72
N PRO A 419 -6.22 -0.76 30.92
CA PRO A 419 -6.65 -0.60 29.56
C PRO A 419 -8.12 -0.16 29.50
N ASN A 420 -8.47 0.60 28.48
CA ASN A 420 -9.86 0.92 28.16
C ASN A 420 -10.38 0.10 26.97
N SER A 421 -9.52 -0.65 26.31
CA SER A 421 -9.85 -1.55 25.20
C SER A 421 -8.76 -2.62 25.03
N MET A 422 -9.13 -3.74 24.42
CA MET A 422 -8.22 -4.78 23.97
C MET A 422 -8.68 -5.27 22.59
N VAL A 423 -7.79 -5.23 21.61
CA VAL A 423 -8.04 -5.74 20.25
C VAL A 423 -6.83 -6.56 19.81
N MET A 424 -7.06 -7.65 19.10
CA MET A 424 -6.02 -8.48 18.53
C MET A 424 -5.87 -8.22 17.04
N ASP A 425 -4.65 -8.28 16.53
CA ASP A 425 -4.45 -8.31 15.08
C ASP A 425 -4.98 -9.62 14.47
N ARG A 426 -5.29 -9.57 13.19
CA ARG A 426 -5.89 -10.71 12.49
C ARG A 426 -5.00 -11.95 12.45
N LEU A 427 -3.69 -11.78 12.62
CA LEU A 427 -2.71 -12.87 12.64
C LEU A 427 -2.42 -13.40 14.05
N GLY A 428 -2.97 -12.75 15.08
CA GLY A 428 -2.76 -13.13 16.46
C GLY A 428 -1.34 -12.85 16.97
N ASN A 429 -0.59 -11.97 16.32
CA ASN A 429 0.79 -11.64 16.69
C ASN A 429 0.87 -10.58 17.78
N ASN A 430 -0.09 -9.66 17.81
CA ASN A 430 -0.11 -8.55 18.74
C ASN A 430 -1.51 -8.35 19.34
N LEU A 431 -1.51 -8.06 20.64
CA LEU A 431 -2.62 -7.48 21.36
C LEU A 431 -2.38 -5.98 21.51
N TYR A 432 -3.35 -5.19 21.12
CA TYR A 432 -3.34 -3.74 21.25
C TYR A 432 -4.25 -3.33 22.39
N PHE A 433 -3.70 -2.70 23.37
CA PHE A 433 -4.43 -2.18 24.52
C PHE A 433 -4.44 -0.65 24.45
N GLY A 434 -5.62 -0.07 24.38
CA GLY A 434 -5.78 1.36 24.56
C GLY A 434 -5.75 1.75 26.02
N SER A 435 -5.36 2.97 26.32
CA SER A 435 -5.49 3.57 27.66
C SER A 435 -5.63 5.08 27.55
N ALA A 436 -5.99 5.73 28.65
CA ALA A 436 -6.04 7.19 28.73
C ALA A 436 -4.63 7.85 28.64
N ARG A 437 -3.55 7.07 28.67
CA ARG A 437 -2.19 7.57 28.69
C ARG A 437 -1.40 7.24 27.43
N GLU A 438 -1.54 6.01 26.94
CA GLU A 438 -0.74 5.51 25.82
C GLU A 438 -1.39 4.30 25.16
N LEU A 439 -0.96 4.00 23.94
CA LEU A 439 -1.16 2.71 23.30
C LEU A 439 -0.12 1.73 23.84
N MET A 440 -0.56 0.55 24.26
CA MET A 440 0.29 -0.55 24.72
C MET A 440 0.18 -1.72 23.76
N ILE A 441 1.31 -2.20 23.23
CA ILE A 441 1.38 -3.29 22.27
C ILE A 441 2.07 -4.48 22.91
N TYR A 442 1.34 -5.59 23.04
CA TYR A 442 1.85 -6.84 23.58
C TYR A 442 2.05 -7.86 22.45
N ASN A 443 3.27 -8.36 22.31
CA ASN A 443 3.60 -9.39 21.34
C ASN A 443 3.29 -10.77 21.91
N THR A 444 2.40 -11.50 21.27
CA THR A 444 1.93 -12.82 21.73
C THR A 444 2.92 -13.94 21.38
N VAL A 445 3.83 -13.72 20.45
CA VAL A 445 4.89 -14.68 20.08
C VAL A 445 5.99 -14.66 21.14
N GLY A 446 6.43 -13.46 21.50
CA GLY A 446 7.44 -13.29 22.57
C GLY A 446 6.86 -13.21 23.97
N ASN A 447 5.53 -13.22 24.12
CA ASN A 447 4.82 -13.06 25.40
C ASN A 447 5.32 -11.87 26.22
N GLN A 448 5.47 -10.72 25.57
CA GLN A 448 6.01 -9.53 26.22
C GLN A 448 5.38 -8.25 25.68
N LEU A 449 5.35 -7.23 26.55
CA LEU A 449 5.04 -5.87 26.10
C LEU A 449 6.16 -5.38 25.17
N SER A 450 5.86 -5.24 23.88
CA SER A 450 6.86 -4.95 22.85
C SER A 450 7.07 -3.46 22.64
N LYS A 451 6.02 -2.65 22.87
CA LYS A 451 6.06 -1.20 22.64
C LYS A 451 4.96 -0.48 23.41
N THR A 452 5.25 0.75 23.81
CA THR A 452 4.24 1.74 24.23
C THR A 452 4.39 3.01 23.40
N ASP A 453 3.27 3.71 23.16
CA ASP A 453 3.28 4.97 22.41
C ASP A 453 2.38 6.02 23.08
N ILE A 454 3.04 6.99 23.70
CA ILE A 454 2.40 8.08 24.45
C ILE A 454 1.70 9.11 23.54
N ASN A 455 1.98 9.09 22.25
CA ASN A 455 1.43 10.07 21.31
C ASN A 455 0.01 9.71 20.83
N VAL A 456 -0.44 8.48 21.09
CA VAL A 456 -1.73 7.96 20.66
C VAL A 456 -2.51 7.33 21.82
N PRO A 457 -2.84 8.13 22.86
CA PRO A 457 -3.71 7.64 23.92
C PRO A 457 -5.14 7.47 23.38
N GLY A 458 -5.92 6.58 23.96
CA GLY A 458 -7.33 6.42 23.61
C GLY A 458 -7.80 4.98 23.59
N VAL A 459 -9.01 4.79 23.09
CA VAL A 459 -9.65 3.49 22.89
C VAL A 459 -9.23 2.94 21.52
N VAL A 460 -8.66 1.76 21.46
CA VAL A 460 -8.46 1.05 20.19
C VAL A 460 -9.81 0.47 19.76
N LEU A 461 -10.36 0.98 18.67
CA LEU A 461 -11.69 0.62 18.18
C LEU A 461 -11.62 -0.50 17.13
N ALA A 462 -10.62 -0.51 16.28
CA ALA A 462 -10.51 -1.47 15.21
C ALA A 462 -9.09 -1.64 14.68
N VAL A 463 -8.80 -2.83 14.16
CA VAL A 463 -7.60 -3.17 13.37
C VAL A 463 -8.05 -3.37 11.93
N SER A 464 -7.27 -2.87 10.95
CA SER A 464 -7.55 -3.15 9.55
C SER A 464 -7.37 -4.64 9.23
N PRO A 465 -8.14 -5.22 8.31
CA PRO A 465 -8.04 -6.64 7.94
C PRO A 465 -6.64 -7.08 7.47
N ASP A 466 -5.86 -6.16 6.91
CA ASP A 466 -4.47 -6.38 6.50
C ASP A 466 -3.45 -6.16 7.63
N ASN A 467 -3.91 -5.83 8.83
CA ASN A 467 -3.12 -5.51 10.02
C ASN A 467 -2.21 -4.28 9.90
N SER A 468 -2.32 -3.51 8.84
CA SER A 468 -1.42 -2.36 8.61
C SER A 468 -1.78 -1.12 9.43
N MET A 469 -3.02 -1.02 9.90
CA MET A 469 -3.56 0.17 10.54
C MET A 469 -4.40 -0.16 11.76
N LEU A 470 -4.32 0.71 12.77
CA LEU A 470 -5.22 0.75 13.93
C LEU A 470 -6.02 2.04 13.90
N LEU A 471 -7.30 1.93 14.24
CA LEU A 471 -8.09 3.08 14.65
C LEU A 471 -8.05 3.24 16.16
N ILE A 472 -7.61 4.41 16.62
CA ILE A 472 -7.60 4.77 18.03
C ILE A 472 -8.40 6.06 18.21
N ASN A 473 -9.24 6.12 19.21
CA ASN A 473 -10.04 7.30 19.54
C ASN A 473 -9.66 7.85 20.91
N ASP A 474 -9.03 9.01 20.93
CA ASP A 474 -8.92 9.80 22.16
C ASP A 474 -10.26 10.49 22.43
N GLN A 475 -11.09 9.84 23.20
CA GLN A 475 -12.43 10.34 23.52
C GLN A 475 -12.41 11.62 24.35
N GLN A 476 -11.36 11.84 25.15
CA GLN A 476 -11.22 13.05 25.95
C GLN A 476 -10.90 14.28 25.11
N ARG A 477 -10.02 14.10 24.09
CA ARG A 477 -9.66 15.17 23.14
C ARG A 477 -10.54 15.19 21.91
N GLN A 478 -11.40 14.19 21.74
CA GLN A 478 -12.26 13.98 20.57
C GLN A 478 -11.44 13.91 19.26
N VAL A 479 -10.39 13.09 19.27
CA VAL A 479 -9.50 12.89 18.11
C VAL A 479 -9.49 11.42 17.71
N PHE A 480 -9.60 11.17 16.39
CA PHE A 480 -9.32 9.87 15.81
C PHE A 480 -7.89 9.83 15.27
N TYR A 481 -7.20 8.76 15.56
CA TYR A 481 -5.87 8.45 15.04
C TYR A 481 -5.93 7.22 14.15
N ILE A 482 -5.34 7.30 12.96
CA ILE A 482 -4.95 6.12 12.18
C ILE A 482 -3.47 5.91 12.45
N TYR A 483 -3.16 4.83 13.11
CA TYR A 483 -1.81 4.44 13.50
C TYR A 483 -1.30 3.32 12.62
N SER A 484 -0.13 3.50 12.01
CA SER A 484 0.51 2.46 11.21
C SER A 484 1.22 1.45 12.11
N THR A 485 0.89 0.18 11.97
CA THR A 485 1.52 -0.91 12.74
C THR A 485 2.89 -1.30 12.19
N ALA A 486 3.14 -1.04 10.89
CA ALA A 486 4.36 -1.44 10.19
C ALA A 486 5.52 -0.45 10.40
N ASN A 487 5.23 0.81 10.74
CA ASN A 487 6.25 1.86 10.84
C ASN A 487 6.36 2.38 12.26
N THR A 488 7.50 2.11 12.90
CA THR A 488 7.78 2.53 14.27
C THR A 488 7.96 4.04 14.44
N SER A 489 8.14 4.79 13.37
CA SER A 489 8.16 6.25 13.35
C SER A 489 6.87 6.84 12.76
N ALA A 490 5.78 6.22 13.09
CA ALA A 490 4.41 6.39 12.69
C ALA A 490 4.05 7.72 12.02
N SER A 491 3.66 7.66 10.77
CA SER A 491 2.78 8.66 10.21
C SER A 491 1.39 8.49 10.85
N ILE A 492 1.09 9.30 11.83
CA ILE A 492 -0.23 9.34 12.46
C ILE A 492 -1.09 10.26 11.61
N ASN A 493 -2.10 9.70 10.96
CA ASN A 493 -3.13 10.52 10.32
C ASN A 493 -4.22 10.82 11.35
N THR A 494 -4.49 12.09 11.58
CA THR A 494 -5.44 12.53 12.61
C THR A 494 -6.58 13.34 12.02
N THR A 495 -7.73 13.25 12.65
CA THR A 495 -8.83 14.21 12.45
C THR A 495 -9.47 14.58 13.78
N ASN A 496 -9.92 15.81 13.89
CA ASN A 496 -10.85 16.18 14.97
C ASN A 496 -12.15 15.45 14.69
N GLY A 497 -12.53 14.60 15.60
CA GLY A 497 -13.73 13.77 15.53
C GLY A 497 -14.50 13.87 16.85
N GLY A 498 -15.54 13.08 16.97
CA GLY A 498 -16.27 12.96 18.22
C GLY A 498 -15.76 11.84 19.11
N VAL A 499 -16.71 11.25 19.81
CA VAL A 499 -16.51 10.04 20.60
C VAL A 499 -16.98 8.84 19.78
N GLY A 500 -16.04 8.07 19.26
CA GLY A 500 -16.35 6.89 18.46
C GLY A 500 -17.08 5.83 19.27
N ASN A 501 -18.19 5.33 18.73
CA ASN A 501 -18.97 4.26 19.35
C ASN A 501 -18.66 2.90 18.71
N ALA A 502 -18.70 2.83 17.39
CA ALA A 502 -18.39 1.61 16.64
C ALA A 502 -17.59 1.94 15.40
N ALA A 503 -16.80 0.98 14.96
CA ALA A 503 -16.01 1.12 13.77
C ALA A 503 -15.96 -0.20 12.99
N ALA A 504 -15.94 -0.12 11.66
CA ALA A 504 -15.84 -1.26 10.80
C ALA A 504 -15.01 -0.95 9.55
N TRP A 505 -14.04 -1.80 9.27
CA TRP A 505 -13.25 -1.75 8.05
C TRP A 505 -13.94 -2.54 6.92
N THR A 506 -13.76 -2.07 5.71
CA THR A 506 -14.05 -2.91 4.54
C THR A 506 -13.03 -4.06 4.47
N PRO A 507 -13.44 -5.24 3.95
CA PRO A 507 -12.57 -6.41 3.89
C PRO A 507 -11.25 -6.20 3.14
N ASP A 508 -11.23 -5.24 2.20
CA ASP A 508 -10.05 -4.85 1.42
C ASP A 508 -9.16 -3.81 2.13
N SER A 509 -9.45 -3.49 3.38
CA SER A 509 -8.73 -2.51 4.20
C SER A 509 -8.70 -1.07 3.64
N LYS A 510 -9.50 -0.77 2.61
CA LYS A 510 -9.46 0.54 1.94
C LYS A 510 -10.26 1.62 2.64
N THR A 511 -11.35 1.25 3.27
CA THR A 511 -12.28 2.20 3.87
C THR A 511 -12.63 1.79 5.28
N LEU A 512 -12.61 2.76 6.17
CA LEU A 512 -13.04 2.63 7.55
C LEU A 512 -14.23 3.54 7.81
N TYR A 513 -15.26 2.97 8.40
CA TYR A 513 -16.44 3.68 8.86
C TYR A 513 -16.45 3.76 10.37
N ILE A 514 -16.75 4.95 10.91
CA ILE A 514 -16.79 5.19 12.36
C ILE A 514 -18.07 5.95 12.67
N THR A 515 -18.86 5.44 13.60
CA THR A 515 -20.04 6.14 14.10
C THR A 515 -19.71 6.89 15.39
N ASP A 516 -20.18 8.12 15.51
CA ASP A 516 -19.98 8.98 16.65
C ASP A 516 -21.07 8.77 17.72
N ASN A 517 -20.70 8.91 18.97
CA ASN A 517 -21.62 8.95 20.09
C ASN A 517 -21.95 10.40 20.47
N ALA A 518 -23.00 10.94 19.88
CA ALA A 518 -23.43 12.31 20.10
C ALA A 518 -23.97 12.60 21.51
N SER A 519 -24.18 11.58 22.34
CA SER A 519 -24.75 11.74 23.68
C SER A 519 -23.79 12.39 24.70
N LEU A 520 -22.53 12.55 24.38
CA LEU A 520 -21.50 13.05 25.29
C LEU A 520 -21.19 14.55 25.18
N GLY A 521 -22.03 15.34 24.53
CA GLY A 521 -21.88 16.79 24.50
C GLY A 521 -22.69 17.46 23.38
N ALA A 522 -23.59 18.38 23.75
CA ALA A 522 -24.35 19.17 22.78
C ALA A 522 -23.48 20.25 22.11
N PRO A 523 -23.71 20.61 20.83
CA PRO A 523 -24.76 20.15 19.94
C PRO A 523 -24.22 19.24 18.83
N HIS A 524 -23.91 18.01 19.14
CA HIS A 524 -23.47 17.08 18.14
C HIS A 524 -24.67 16.39 17.47
N THR A 525 -24.69 16.38 16.15
CA THR A 525 -25.51 15.46 15.37
C THR A 525 -24.76 14.14 15.25
N ASP A 526 -25.45 13.01 15.33
CA ASP A 526 -24.84 11.72 15.03
C ASP A 526 -24.11 11.82 13.69
N THR A 527 -22.86 11.43 13.68
CA THR A 527 -21.98 11.63 12.53
C THR A 527 -21.32 10.31 12.14
N LEU A 528 -21.26 10.05 10.84
CA LEU A 528 -20.45 9.02 10.25
C LEU A 528 -19.12 9.65 9.82
N TYR A 529 -18.02 9.20 10.39
CA TYR A 529 -16.69 9.51 9.91
C TYR A 529 -16.22 8.39 9.00
N VAL A 530 -15.57 8.78 7.93
CA VAL A 530 -15.02 7.85 6.96
C VAL A 530 -13.56 8.19 6.72
N TYR A 531 -12.71 7.20 6.82
CA TYR A 531 -11.33 7.29 6.46
C TYR A 531 -11.05 6.39 5.25
N SER A 532 -10.31 6.91 4.29
CA SER A 532 -9.74 6.17 3.19
C SER A 532 -8.30 6.62 2.95
N ALA A 533 -7.40 5.70 2.69
CA ALA A 533 -6.01 6.03 2.38
C ALA A 533 -5.86 6.97 1.17
N SER A 534 -6.83 6.93 0.23
CA SER A 534 -6.82 7.77 -0.98
C SER A 534 -7.43 9.16 -0.80
N THR A 535 -8.40 9.32 0.10
CA THR A 535 -9.17 10.57 0.27
C THR A 535 -8.99 11.22 1.63
N SER A 536 -8.25 10.54 2.54
CA SER A 536 -8.13 10.97 3.92
C SER A 536 -9.50 10.95 4.65
N TRP A 537 -9.76 11.93 5.50
CA TRP A 537 -10.95 11.98 6.35
C TRP A 537 -12.09 12.73 5.70
N THR A 538 -13.29 12.17 5.82
CA THR A 538 -14.56 12.81 5.50
C THR A 538 -15.57 12.56 6.63
N SER A 539 -16.55 13.43 6.79
CA SER A 539 -17.60 13.27 7.79
C SER A 539 -18.97 13.60 7.19
N TYR A 540 -19.96 12.84 7.61
CA TYR A 540 -21.34 12.97 7.13
C TYR A 540 -22.29 12.98 8.32
N PRO A 541 -23.20 13.95 8.44
CA PRO A 541 -24.27 13.88 9.42
C PRO A 541 -25.18 12.69 9.06
N LEU A 542 -25.52 11.88 10.05
CA LEU A 542 -26.50 10.81 9.85
C LEU A 542 -27.89 11.46 9.72
N PRO A 543 -28.75 10.97 8.83
CA PRO A 543 -30.08 11.54 8.65
C PRO A 543 -30.90 11.42 9.92
N PRO A 544 -31.66 12.42 10.29
CA PRO A 544 -32.57 12.34 11.43
C PRO A 544 -33.67 11.31 11.13
N SER A 545 -33.93 10.43 12.10
CA SER A 545 -35.04 9.48 11.97
C SER A 545 -36.39 10.18 12.06
N PRO A 546 -37.38 9.81 11.23
CA PRO A 546 -38.76 10.25 11.37
C PRO A 546 -39.44 9.61 12.57
N LEU A 547 -38.86 8.59 13.20
CA LEU A 547 -39.46 7.94 14.36
C LEU A 547 -39.29 8.76 15.65
N PRO A 548 -40.24 8.72 16.58
CA PRO A 548 -40.12 9.45 17.83
C PRO A 548 -38.96 8.92 18.68
N VAL A 549 -38.27 9.84 19.35
CA VAL A 549 -37.18 9.49 20.30
C VAL A 549 -37.77 8.60 21.42
N PRO A 550 -37.19 7.43 21.69
CA PRO A 550 -37.65 6.57 22.76
C PRO A 550 -37.54 7.26 24.12
N PRO A 551 -38.37 6.89 25.10
CA PRO A 551 -38.28 7.44 26.45
C PRO A 551 -36.92 7.22 27.11
N SER A 552 -36.16 6.21 26.69
CA SER A 552 -34.79 5.94 27.13
C SER A 552 -33.72 6.87 26.55
N GLY A 553 -34.12 7.82 25.70
CA GLY A 553 -33.22 8.76 25.05
C GLY A 553 -32.64 8.22 23.73
N LEU A 554 -31.74 9.02 23.15
CA LEU A 554 -30.97 8.65 21.97
C LEU A 554 -29.93 7.58 22.35
N LEU A 555 -29.77 6.58 21.50
CA LEU A 555 -28.69 5.59 21.62
C LEU A 555 -27.57 5.93 20.67
N PRO A 556 -26.32 5.59 21.03
CA PRO A 556 -25.20 5.79 20.13
C PRO A 556 -25.39 5.03 18.82
N PRO A 557 -25.06 5.61 17.67
CA PRO A 557 -25.14 4.92 16.38
C PRO A 557 -24.08 3.82 16.30
N ASN A 558 -24.40 2.78 15.53
CA ASN A 558 -23.54 1.61 15.33
C ASN A 558 -23.31 1.37 13.85
N VAL A 559 -22.31 0.57 13.48
CA VAL A 559 -21.97 0.23 12.09
C VAL A 559 -21.56 -1.23 11.97
N ALA A 560 -22.02 -1.89 10.91
CA ALA A 560 -21.54 -3.18 10.47
C ALA A 560 -21.27 -3.13 8.96
N VAL A 561 -20.25 -3.81 8.49
CA VAL A 561 -19.88 -3.91 7.09
C VAL A 561 -19.95 -5.37 6.68
N THR A 562 -20.60 -5.66 5.54
CA THR A 562 -20.66 -7.02 5.02
C THR A 562 -19.29 -7.50 4.56
N GLY A 563 -19.05 -8.79 4.72
CA GLY A 563 -17.87 -9.45 4.14
C GLY A 563 -17.91 -9.47 2.61
N THR A 564 -16.80 -9.89 2.01
CA THR A 564 -16.71 -10.16 0.58
C THR A 564 -17.49 -11.44 0.27
N VAL A 565 -18.41 -11.37 -0.69
CA VAL A 565 -19.18 -12.55 -1.12
C VAL A 565 -18.47 -13.19 -2.31
N GLN A 566 -18.10 -14.47 -2.16
CA GLN A 566 -17.50 -15.30 -3.21
C GLN A 566 -18.59 -16.11 -3.91
N THR A 567 -18.69 -15.96 -5.23
CA THR A 567 -19.47 -16.85 -6.07
C THR A 567 -18.56 -17.58 -7.06
N PRO A 568 -18.96 -18.72 -7.65
CA PRO A 568 -18.11 -19.41 -8.64
C PRO A 568 -17.69 -18.55 -9.84
N ALA A 569 -18.43 -17.47 -10.12
CA ALA A 569 -18.21 -16.60 -11.28
C ALA A 569 -17.71 -15.20 -10.92
N LEU A 570 -17.88 -14.73 -9.68
CA LEU A 570 -17.63 -13.35 -9.31
C LEU A 570 -17.37 -13.18 -7.82
N THR A 571 -16.37 -12.37 -7.48
CA THR A 571 -16.17 -11.86 -6.12
C THR A 571 -16.92 -10.55 -5.99
N ILE A 572 -17.87 -10.48 -5.08
CA ILE A 572 -18.64 -9.26 -4.78
C ILE A 572 -18.04 -8.65 -3.52
N PRO A 573 -17.33 -7.50 -3.60
CA PRO A 573 -16.78 -6.84 -2.43
C PRO A 573 -17.90 -6.26 -1.57
N SER A 574 -17.56 -5.91 -0.33
CA SER A 574 -18.45 -5.11 0.53
C SER A 574 -18.86 -3.83 -0.18
N VAL A 575 -20.16 -3.61 -0.36
CA VAL A 575 -20.69 -2.47 -1.12
C VAL A 575 -21.23 -1.36 -0.23
N GLY A 576 -21.25 -1.54 1.08
CA GLY A 576 -21.74 -0.48 1.98
C GLY A 576 -21.58 -0.80 3.44
N ALA A 577 -21.77 0.23 4.24
CA ALA A 577 -21.92 0.15 5.68
C ALA A 577 -23.39 0.17 6.06
N TYR A 578 -23.74 -0.65 7.02
CA TYR A 578 -25.07 -0.68 7.61
C TYR A 578 -25.03 0.11 8.91
N LEU A 579 -25.81 1.14 8.99
CA LEU A 579 -25.78 2.11 10.08
C LEU A 579 -27.11 2.12 10.80
N ARG A 580 -27.04 2.25 12.11
CA ARG A 580 -28.18 2.75 12.85
C ARG A 580 -28.19 4.26 12.75
N GLY A 581 -29.15 4.82 12.04
CA GLY A 581 -29.36 6.26 12.00
C GLY A 581 -29.93 6.78 13.33
N SER A 582 -29.79 8.07 13.56
CA SER A 582 -30.40 8.74 14.71
C SER A 582 -31.89 8.98 14.47
N PRO A 583 -32.74 8.69 15.46
CA PRO A 583 -32.50 7.88 16.64
C PRO A 583 -32.85 6.41 16.51
N THR A 584 -33.50 5.93 15.44
CA THR A 584 -34.10 4.58 15.44
C THR A 584 -34.27 3.91 14.09
N GLU A 585 -33.43 4.20 13.10
CA GLU A 585 -33.48 3.53 11.79
C GLU A 585 -32.16 2.87 11.42
N ALA A 586 -32.23 1.72 10.77
CA ALA A 586 -31.08 1.12 10.08
C ALA A 586 -31.07 1.55 8.62
N HIS A 587 -29.94 2.03 8.15
CA HIS A 587 -29.72 2.52 6.80
C HIS A 587 -28.58 1.79 6.11
N THR A 588 -28.61 1.77 4.78
CA THR A 588 -27.46 1.38 3.98
C THR A 588 -26.73 2.61 3.45
N TRP A 589 -25.41 2.53 3.41
CA TRP A 589 -24.51 3.53 2.86
C TRP A 589 -23.54 2.89 1.90
N CYS A 590 -23.31 3.51 0.77
CA CYS A 590 -22.38 3.05 -0.23
C CYS A 590 -21.42 4.16 -0.63
N PRO A 591 -20.10 3.91 -0.64
CA PRO A 591 -19.16 4.86 -1.21
C PRO A 591 -19.42 4.99 -2.72
N SER A 592 -19.80 6.18 -3.20
CA SER A 592 -19.86 6.40 -4.64
C SER A 592 -18.52 6.92 -5.14
N GLY A 593 -17.82 6.13 -5.96
CA GLY A 593 -16.54 6.55 -6.42
C GLY A 593 -16.48 7.06 -7.85
N THR A 594 -16.22 8.34 -8.03
CA THR A 594 -15.18 8.76 -8.98
C THR A 594 -13.86 8.73 -8.22
N VAL A 595 -12.82 8.19 -8.83
CA VAL A 595 -11.46 8.21 -8.27
C VAL A 595 -11.14 9.62 -7.76
N GLY A 596 -10.94 9.77 -6.46
CA GLY A 596 -10.60 11.05 -5.81
C GLY A 596 -11.70 11.76 -5.03
N SER A 597 -12.95 11.29 -5.06
CA SER A 597 -14.00 11.81 -4.18
C SER A 597 -14.88 10.68 -3.66
N VAL A 598 -14.86 10.47 -2.36
CA VAL A 598 -15.81 9.57 -1.71
C VAL A 598 -17.03 10.40 -1.34
N ALA A 599 -18.06 10.37 -2.19
CA ALA A 599 -19.37 10.85 -1.81
C ALA A 599 -20.17 9.65 -1.31
N PHE A 600 -20.74 9.75 -0.11
CA PHE A 600 -21.64 8.74 0.43
C PHE A 600 -23.07 9.12 0.06
N TYR A 601 -23.78 8.17 -0.53
CA TYR A 601 -25.21 8.32 -0.76
C TYR A 601 -25.94 7.34 0.16
N PRO A 602 -26.91 7.82 0.94
CA PRO A 602 -27.84 6.91 1.57
C PRO A 602 -28.51 6.13 0.44
N LEU A 603 -28.47 4.81 0.51
CA LEU A 603 -29.08 3.97 -0.53
C LEU A 603 -30.62 3.94 -0.46
N GLY A 604 -31.21 4.88 0.21
CA GLY A 604 -32.65 5.10 0.20
C GLY A 604 -33.48 4.10 0.97
N ASP A 605 -32.94 2.94 1.30
CA ASP A 605 -33.64 1.93 2.05
C ASP A 605 -33.28 2.00 3.53
N SER A 606 -34.26 2.25 4.34
CA SER A 606 -34.18 2.18 5.79
C SER A 606 -35.26 1.27 6.34
N VAL A 607 -34.97 0.63 7.46
CA VAL A 607 -35.98 -0.09 8.25
C VAL A 607 -36.10 0.57 9.62
N PRO A 608 -37.32 0.80 10.12
CA PRO A 608 -37.54 1.51 11.37
C PRO A 608 -37.27 0.58 12.57
N VAL A 609 -36.00 0.22 12.78
CA VAL A 609 -35.59 -0.63 13.88
C VAL A 609 -34.56 0.06 14.74
N ARG A 610 -34.73 -0.06 16.03
CA ARG A 610 -33.78 0.39 17.02
C ARG A 610 -32.80 -0.76 17.30
N THR A 611 -31.52 -0.49 17.21
CA THR A 611 -30.46 -1.46 17.52
C THR A 611 -29.39 -0.85 18.40
N ASP A 612 -29.03 -1.53 19.47
CA ASP A 612 -27.91 -1.13 20.34
C ASP A 612 -26.58 -1.67 19.78
N THR A 613 -26.63 -2.77 19.03
CA THR A 613 -25.49 -3.42 18.40
C THR A 613 -25.90 -3.98 17.03
N LEU A 614 -24.96 -4.05 16.10
CA LEU A 614 -25.11 -4.62 14.76
C LEU A 614 -24.01 -5.62 14.48
N ALA A 615 -24.36 -6.74 13.83
CA ALA A 615 -23.42 -7.70 13.30
C ALA A 615 -23.89 -8.20 11.92
N SER A 616 -22.94 -8.42 11.00
CA SER A 616 -23.22 -9.03 9.70
C SER A 616 -22.93 -10.53 9.73
N THR A 617 -23.76 -11.32 9.04
CA THR A 617 -23.48 -12.75 8.84
C THR A 617 -22.46 -12.95 7.71
N THR A 618 -21.81 -14.10 7.71
CA THR A 618 -20.76 -14.44 6.73
C THR A 618 -21.25 -14.54 5.29
N ASP A 619 -22.52 -14.88 5.08
CA ASP A 619 -23.13 -14.91 3.75
C ASP A 619 -23.47 -13.51 3.19
N GLY A 620 -23.32 -12.46 4.03
CA GLY A 620 -23.60 -11.08 3.65
C GLY A 620 -25.08 -10.78 3.38
N GLN A 621 -26.00 -11.70 3.69
CA GLN A 621 -27.43 -11.56 3.42
C GLN A 621 -28.21 -11.03 4.62
N HIS A 622 -27.64 -11.11 5.82
CA HIS A 622 -28.31 -10.72 7.05
C HIS A 622 -27.45 -9.72 7.84
N ILE A 623 -28.11 -8.69 8.36
CA ILE A 623 -27.61 -7.82 9.39
C ILE A 623 -28.45 -8.08 10.64
N LEU A 624 -27.81 -8.54 11.69
CA LEU A 624 -28.46 -8.84 12.96
C LEU A 624 -28.30 -7.63 13.88
N GLY A 625 -29.40 -7.10 14.36
CA GLY A 625 -29.42 -5.97 15.30
C GLY A 625 -30.19 -6.34 16.55
N ALA A 626 -29.64 -6.04 17.71
CA ALA A 626 -30.32 -6.28 18.97
C ALA A 626 -30.48 -4.99 19.78
N THR A 627 -31.55 -4.91 20.55
CA THR A 627 -31.85 -3.77 21.41
C THR A 627 -32.56 -4.17 22.68
N LEU A 628 -32.35 -3.41 23.73
CA LEU A 628 -33.11 -3.53 24.99
C LEU A 628 -34.48 -2.89 24.87
N VAL A 629 -35.54 -3.64 25.17
CA VAL A 629 -36.90 -3.14 25.25
C VAL A 629 -37.48 -3.52 26.62
N GLY A 630 -37.61 -2.55 27.50
CA GLY A 630 -37.94 -2.80 28.90
C GLY A 630 -36.84 -3.57 29.61
N SER A 631 -37.09 -4.76 30.10
CA SER A 631 -36.12 -5.67 30.69
C SER A 631 -35.79 -6.83 29.74
N GLY A 632 -36.22 -6.81 28.50
CA GLY A 632 -36.01 -7.80 27.48
C GLY A 632 -35.23 -7.33 26.30
N ILE A 633 -34.76 -8.28 25.49
CA ILE A 633 -34.02 -8.00 24.27
C ILE A 633 -34.88 -8.37 23.07
N THR A 634 -34.92 -7.45 22.09
CA THR A 634 -35.48 -7.70 20.78
C THR A 634 -34.33 -7.79 19.76
N LEU A 635 -34.30 -8.87 19.02
CA LEU A 635 -33.38 -9.08 17.90
C LEU A 635 -34.15 -8.87 16.58
N TYR A 636 -33.56 -8.09 15.70
CA TYR A 636 -34.03 -7.89 14.34
C TYR A 636 -33.09 -8.60 13.38
N ASP A 637 -33.63 -9.44 12.54
CA ASP A 637 -32.97 -10.01 11.37
C ASP A 637 -33.33 -9.16 10.16
N ILE A 638 -32.37 -8.39 9.72
CA ILE A 638 -32.51 -7.45 8.59
C ILE A 638 -31.91 -8.13 7.37
N GLY A 639 -32.75 -8.47 6.42
CA GLY A 639 -32.34 -9.06 5.15
C GLY A 639 -31.74 -8.01 4.24
N VAL A 640 -30.66 -8.41 3.56
CA VAL A 640 -29.96 -7.60 2.58
C VAL A 640 -29.95 -8.34 1.26
N THR A 641 -30.37 -7.68 0.18
CA THR A 641 -30.23 -8.27 -1.16
C THR A 641 -28.80 -8.02 -1.64
N ILE A 642 -28.09 -9.11 -1.96
CA ILE A 642 -26.73 -9.02 -2.51
C ILE A 642 -26.80 -8.36 -3.89
N PRO A 643 -26.07 -7.27 -4.15
CA PRO A 643 -26.09 -6.61 -5.44
C PRO A 643 -25.47 -7.49 -6.54
N SER A 644 -26.04 -7.41 -7.73
CA SER A 644 -25.53 -8.12 -8.91
C SER A 644 -24.30 -7.46 -9.54
N SER A 645 -23.92 -6.25 -9.10
CA SER A 645 -22.77 -5.51 -9.60
C SER A 645 -21.82 -5.13 -8.45
N THR A 646 -20.53 -5.02 -8.77
CA THR A 646 -19.47 -4.61 -7.82
C THR A 646 -19.41 -3.11 -7.60
N GLN A 647 -20.26 -2.33 -8.25
CA GLN A 647 -20.26 -0.87 -8.16
C GLN A 647 -21.48 -0.36 -7.42
N CYS A 648 -21.27 0.62 -6.56
CA CYS A 648 -22.36 1.39 -5.99
C CYS A 648 -23.12 2.13 -7.10
N PRO A 649 -24.46 2.23 -7.01
CA PRO A 649 -25.21 3.04 -7.97
C PRO A 649 -24.85 4.51 -7.84
N GLY A 650 -25.04 5.25 -8.93
CA GLY A 650 -24.95 6.71 -8.89
C GLY A 650 -26.00 7.32 -7.94
N ALA A 651 -25.77 8.57 -7.54
CA ALA A 651 -26.67 9.31 -6.67
C ALA A 651 -28.11 9.23 -7.17
N GLY A 652 -29.01 8.81 -6.27
CA GLY A 652 -30.45 8.72 -6.54
C GLY A 652 -30.96 7.37 -7.07
N SER A 653 -30.11 6.34 -7.15
CA SER A 653 -30.56 4.99 -7.51
C SER A 653 -30.81 4.14 -6.25
N ASN A 654 -32.06 3.83 -5.97
CA ASN A 654 -32.52 3.12 -4.79
C ASN A 654 -32.51 1.59 -4.93
N THR A 655 -31.71 1.03 -5.85
CA THR A 655 -32.00 -0.32 -6.32
C THR A 655 -31.05 -1.41 -5.87
N LEU A 656 -30.05 -1.15 -5.02
CA LEU A 656 -28.98 -2.12 -4.83
C LEU A 656 -28.99 -2.94 -3.54
N THR A 657 -29.54 -2.44 -2.45
CA THR A 657 -29.56 -3.20 -1.20
C THR A 657 -30.83 -2.90 -0.41
N PRO A 658 -32.00 -3.38 -0.86
CA PRO A 658 -33.21 -3.20 -0.08
C PRO A 658 -33.05 -3.87 1.29
N LEU A 659 -33.29 -3.10 2.34
CA LEU A 659 -33.36 -3.60 3.69
C LEU A 659 -34.78 -4.03 3.98
N THR A 660 -34.93 -5.23 4.51
CA THR A 660 -36.22 -5.74 4.95
C THR A 660 -36.09 -6.37 6.34
N ILE A 661 -37.07 -6.14 7.22
CA ILE A 661 -37.13 -6.91 8.46
C ILE A 661 -37.65 -8.29 8.08
N GLN A 662 -36.80 -9.29 8.08
CA GLN A 662 -37.20 -10.67 7.85
C GLN A 662 -37.88 -11.26 9.08
N HIS A 663 -37.28 -11.04 10.26
CA HIS A 663 -37.80 -11.57 11.51
C HIS A 663 -37.55 -10.58 12.66
N THR A 664 -38.50 -10.62 13.61
CA THR A 664 -38.35 -9.95 14.91
C THR A 664 -38.47 -10.99 16.00
N VAL A 665 -37.43 -11.11 16.82
CA VAL A 665 -37.37 -12.07 17.92
C VAL A 665 -37.36 -11.30 19.24
N ASN A 666 -38.29 -11.54 20.09
CA ASN A 666 -38.43 -10.85 21.37
C ASN A 666 -37.87 -11.70 22.55
N GLN A 667 -37.85 -11.11 23.73
CA GLN A 667 -37.32 -11.69 24.95
C GLN A 667 -37.82 -13.13 25.23
N ALA A 668 -39.10 -13.39 25.02
CA ALA A 668 -39.65 -14.73 25.31
C ALA A 668 -39.06 -15.83 24.44
N ALA A 669 -38.88 -15.53 23.14
CA ALA A 669 -38.24 -16.43 22.21
C ALA A 669 -36.73 -16.58 22.48
N LEU A 670 -36.06 -15.53 22.90
CA LEU A 670 -34.63 -15.53 23.28
C LEU A 670 -34.39 -16.17 24.66
N SER A 671 -35.42 -16.47 25.42
CA SER A 671 -35.33 -17.06 26.77
C SER A 671 -34.47 -16.24 27.73
N LEU A 672 -34.62 -14.91 27.72
CA LEU A 672 -33.86 -14.00 28.53
C LEU A 672 -34.51 -13.72 29.88
N VAL A 673 -33.72 -13.48 30.88
CA VAL A 673 -34.14 -13.14 32.24
C VAL A 673 -33.58 -11.78 32.67
N ASN A 674 -34.40 -10.73 32.64
CA ASN A 674 -34.08 -9.39 33.11
C ASN A 674 -32.77 -8.80 32.66
N ALA A 675 -32.61 -8.62 31.35
CA ALA A 675 -31.48 -7.92 30.77
C ALA A 675 -31.50 -6.43 31.15
N THR A 676 -30.33 -5.88 31.44
CA THR A 676 -30.14 -4.45 31.75
C THR A 676 -29.49 -3.69 30.62
N ALA A 677 -28.73 -4.40 29.74
CA ALA A 677 -28.13 -3.89 28.52
C ALA A 677 -27.90 -5.03 27.53
N VAL A 678 -27.88 -4.72 26.25
CA VAL A 678 -27.33 -5.59 25.22
C VAL A 678 -25.85 -5.26 25.07
N ASP A 679 -24.98 -6.26 25.23
CA ASP A 679 -23.54 -6.06 25.12
C ASP A 679 -23.08 -6.32 23.68
N GLN A 680 -23.37 -7.50 23.09
CA GLN A 680 -22.91 -7.86 21.75
C GLN A 680 -23.93 -8.76 21.04
N VAL A 681 -23.97 -8.65 19.72
CA VAL A 681 -24.36 -9.73 18.81
C VAL A 681 -23.08 -10.22 18.16
N VAL A 682 -22.71 -11.48 18.40
CA VAL A 682 -21.46 -12.06 17.90
C VAL A 682 -21.81 -13.06 16.81
N ALA A 683 -21.57 -12.67 15.56
CA ALA A 683 -21.79 -13.56 14.41
C ALA A 683 -20.61 -14.52 14.23
N SER A 684 -20.92 -15.75 13.84
CA SER A 684 -19.92 -16.76 13.53
C SER A 684 -19.05 -16.35 12.33
N PRO A 685 -17.74 -16.66 12.37
CA PRO A 685 -16.85 -16.39 11.24
C PRO A 685 -17.04 -17.34 10.04
N ALA A 686 -17.73 -18.49 10.21
CA ALA A 686 -17.83 -19.50 9.16
C ALA A 686 -19.27 -19.97 8.90
N SER A 687 -20.21 -19.67 9.79
CA SER A 687 -21.63 -19.99 9.64
C SER A 687 -22.52 -18.77 9.88
N ASN A 688 -23.82 -18.89 9.70
CA ASN A 688 -24.77 -17.80 9.98
C ASN A 688 -25.29 -17.79 11.42
N LEU A 689 -24.72 -18.61 12.30
CA LEU A 689 -25.05 -18.62 13.72
C LEU A 689 -24.60 -17.31 14.37
N ALA A 690 -25.40 -16.78 15.24
CA ALA A 690 -25.00 -15.67 16.11
C ALA A 690 -25.43 -15.92 17.56
N PHE A 691 -24.59 -15.51 18.50
CA PHE A 691 -24.90 -15.45 19.92
C PHE A 691 -25.19 -14.00 20.35
N ILE A 692 -26.04 -13.86 21.36
CA ILE A 692 -26.37 -12.57 21.95
C ILE A 692 -25.85 -12.56 23.39
N THR A 693 -24.95 -11.61 23.68
CA THR A 693 -24.48 -11.37 25.03
C THR A 693 -25.17 -10.13 25.62
N TYR A 694 -25.37 -10.13 26.91
CA TYR A 694 -26.10 -9.05 27.58
C TYR A 694 -25.67 -8.98 29.06
N SER A 695 -25.83 -7.79 29.63
CA SER A 695 -25.77 -7.60 31.07
C SER A 695 -27.12 -7.89 31.71
N GLY A 696 -27.13 -8.47 32.91
CA GLY A 696 -28.35 -8.84 33.64
C GLY A 696 -28.16 -8.87 35.13
N SER A 697 -29.25 -8.92 35.87
CA SER A 697 -29.25 -8.88 37.32
C SER A 697 -29.88 -10.08 37.99
N THR A 698 -30.45 -11.02 37.23
CA THR A 698 -31.15 -12.18 37.78
C THR A 698 -30.38 -13.47 37.52
N ALA A 699 -30.16 -14.27 38.56
CA ALA A 699 -29.47 -15.54 38.48
C ALA A 699 -30.21 -16.58 37.58
N GLY A 700 -29.47 -17.51 37.00
CA GLY A 700 -30.00 -18.54 36.10
C GLY A 700 -30.06 -18.12 34.63
N ALA A 701 -29.26 -17.15 34.22
CA ALA A 701 -29.19 -16.70 32.83
C ALA A 701 -28.70 -17.80 31.87
N THR A 702 -29.12 -17.68 30.62
CA THR A 702 -28.72 -18.58 29.52
C THR A 702 -28.08 -17.79 28.41
N LEU A 703 -27.35 -18.46 27.49
CA LEU A 703 -26.80 -17.84 26.30
C LEU A 703 -27.76 -18.01 25.13
N PRO A 704 -28.42 -16.94 24.66
CA PRO A 704 -29.30 -16.99 23.50
C PRO A 704 -28.51 -17.10 22.20
N TYR A 705 -29.09 -17.79 21.23
CA TYR A 705 -28.55 -17.86 19.87
C TYR A 705 -29.65 -17.72 18.81
N TYR A 706 -29.23 -17.29 17.63
CA TYR A 706 -30.06 -17.15 16.45
C TYR A 706 -29.36 -17.68 15.22
N VAL A 707 -30.06 -18.43 14.37
CA VAL A 707 -29.59 -18.83 13.04
C VAL A 707 -30.60 -18.31 12.03
N PRO A 708 -30.24 -17.35 11.18
CA PRO A 708 -31.12 -16.84 10.13
C PRO A 708 -31.66 -17.95 9.24
N GLY A 709 -32.91 -17.82 8.83
CA GLY A 709 -33.52 -18.73 7.87
C GLY A 709 -33.11 -18.42 6.44
N THR A 710 -33.08 -19.40 5.57
CA THR A 710 -32.81 -19.23 4.15
C THR A 710 -34.05 -18.89 3.35
N GLY A 711 -33.97 -18.00 2.38
CA GLY A 711 -35.05 -17.68 1.44
C GLY A 711 -36.31 -17.07 2.10
N GLY A 712 -36.16 -16.34 3.19
CA GLY A 712 -37.25 -15.71 3.94
C GLY A 712 -37.97 -16.67 4.92
N ALA A 713 -37.45 -17.87 5.11
CA ALA A 713 -37.96 -18.78 6.15
C ALA A 713 -37.65 -18.23 7.56
N VAL A 714 -38.47 -18.61 8.53
CA VAL A 714 -38.24 -18.26 9.94
C VAL A 714 -36.92 -18.85 10.41
N GLY A 715 -36.06 -18.05 11.02
CA GLY A 715 -34.81 -18.49 11.60
C GLY A 715 -35.01 -19.37 12.82
N MET A 716 -33.96 -20.12 13.18
CA MET A 716 -33.93 -20.93 14.39
C MET A 716 -33.51 -20.06 15.58
N VAL A 717 -34.30 -20.12 16.64
CA VAL A 717 -34.03 -19.44 17.91
C VAL A 717 -33.83 -20.45 18.99
N GLY A 718 -32.87 -20.27 19.87
CA GLY A 718 -32.67 -21.12 21.02
C GLY A 718 -31.79 -20.46 22.08
N SER A 719 -31.51 -21.23 23.11
CA SER A 719 -30.59 -20.84 24.17
C SER A 719 -29.76 -22.03 24.61
N VAL A 720 -28.52 -21.76 24.98
CA VAL A 720 -27.64 -22.73 25.62
C VAL A 720 -27.72 -22.53 27.13
N PRO A 721 -28.17 -23.58 27.88
CA PRO A 721 -28.05 -23.53 29.34
C PRO A 721 -26.58 -23.54 29.73
N LEU A 722 -26.18 -22.56 30.51
CA LEU A 722 -24.83 -22.48 31.05
C LEU A 722 -24.74 -23.34 32.33
N GLY A 723 -23.79 -24.28 32.32
CA GLY A 723 -23.65 -25.30 33.35
C GLY A 723 -22.52 -25.02 34.34
N GLY A 724 -22.21 -26.00 35.17
CA GLY A 724 -21.14 -25.95 36.16
C GLY A 724 -21.64 -25.84 37.60
N GLY A 725 -20.74 -25.86 38.54
CA GLY A 725 -21.05 -25.84 39.99
C GLY A 725 -21.78 -24.61 40.49
N SER A 726 -21.80 -23.55 39.70
CA SER A 726 -22.37 -22.24 40.02
C SER A 726 -23.42 -21.76 39.01
N ALA A 727 -24.05 -22.70 38.26
CA ALA A 727 -25.05 -22.34 37.24
C ALA A 727 -26.16 -21.41 37.77
N SER A 728 -26.57 -21.59 39.01
CA SER A 728 -27.58 -20.73 39.67
C SER A 728 -27.06 -19.32 40.03
N ALA A 729 -25.77 -19.09 39.97
CA ALA A 729 -25.17 -17.77 40.22
C ALA A 729 -24.94 -16.93 38.97
N ILE A 730 -25.04 -17.50 37.77
CA ILE A 730 -24.84 -16.79 36.51
C ILE A 730 -25.94 -15.73 36.34
N THR A 731 -25.56 -14.46 36.24
CA THR A 731 -26.49 -13.36 36.06
C THR A 731 -26.59 -12.91 34.59
N ALA A 732 -25.53 -13.06 33.79
CA ALA A 732 -25.54 -12.75 32.38
C ALA A 732 -24.31 -13.33 31.65
N PRO A 733 -24.42 -13.69 30.37
CA PRO A 733 -23.31 -13.86 29.41
C PRO A 733 -22.88 -12.50 28.93
N VAL A 734 -21.75 -11.96 29.38
CA VAL A 734 -21.37 -10.54 29.15
C VAL A 734 -20.46 -10.30 27.94
N ALA A 735 -19.66 -11.29 27.54
CA ALA A 735 -18.79 -11.16 26.37
C ALA A 735 -18.55 -12.53 25.74
N GLY A 736 -18.33 -12.57 24.43
CA GLY A 736 -18.05 -13.81 23.73
C GLY A 736 -17.19 -13.63 22.49
N ALA A 737 -16.53 -14.72 22.08
CA ALA A 737 -15.76 -14.80 20.86
C ALA A 737 -15.73 -16.22 20.32
N PHE A 738 -15.85 -16.36 18.99
CA PHE A 738 -15.67 -17.62 18.29
C PHE A 738 -14.21 -17.97 18.08
N THR A 739 -13.89 -19.25 18.05
CA THR A 739 -12.68 -19.71 17.37
C THR A 739 -12.82 -19.48 15.87
N PRO A 740 -11.72 -19.15 15.16
CA PRO A 740 -11.79 -18.93 13.71
C PRO A 740 -12.28 -20.15 12.91
N ASP A 741 -12.12 -21.36 13.43
CA ASP A 741 -12.59 -22.61 12.82
C ASP A 741 -14.06 -22.95 13.14
N ASP A 742 -14.76 -22.03 13.83
CA ASP A 742 -16.17 -22.16 14.22
C ASP A 742 -16.48 -23.43 15.06
N THR A 743 -15.48 -24.00 15.73
CA THR A 743 -15.67 -25.19 16.56
C THR A 743 -16.10 -24.86 17.99
N LEU A 744 -15.64 -23.76 18.52
CA LEU A 744 -15.92 -23.30 19.88
C LEU A 744 -16.35 -21.84 19.89
N PHE A 745 -17.19 -21.50 20.85
CA PHE A 745 -17.49 -20.13 21.25
C PHE A 745 -17.19 -19.99 22.74
N PHE A 746 -16.35 -19.02 23.07
CA PHE A 746 -16.07 -18.69 24.47
C PHE A 746 -17.02 -17.63 24.92
N VAL A 747 -17.61 -17.80 26.08
CA VAL A 747 -18.47 -16.79 26.69
C VAL A 747 -18.11 -16.60 28.15
N SER A 748 -17.83 -15.36 28.54
CA SER A 748 -17.66 -15.01 29.94
C SER A 748 -19.00 -14.66 30.60
N THR A 749 -19.12 -15.01 31.86
CA THR A 749 -20.35 -14.81 32.63
C THR A 749 -20.13 -13.95 33.85
N ALA A 750 -21.12 -13.11 34.13
CA ALA A 750 -21.21 -12.36 35.39
C ALA A 750 -21.89 -13.23 36.45
N GLY A 751 -21.55 -12.99 37.72
CA GLY A 751 -22.08 -13.66 38.87
C GLY A 751 -21.20 -14.80 39.37
N ASP A 752 -20.74 -15.68 38.49
CA ASP A 752 -19.80 -16.76 38.81
C ASP A 752 -18.36 -16.46 38.32
N ASN A 753 -18.20 -15.47 37.44
CA ASN A 753 -16.94 -15.04 36.85
C ASN A 753 -16.15 -16.17 36.15
N LEU A 754 -16.88 -17.04 35.48
CA LEU A 754 -16.32 -18.12 34.67
C LEU A 754 -16.28 -17.76 33.18
N VAL A 755 -15.54 -18.53 32.43
CA VAL A 755 -15.58 -18.61 30.96
C VAL A 755 -16.05 -20.01 30.59
N HIS A 756 -17.09 -20.08 29.77
CA HIS A 756 -17.71 -21.32 29.31
C HIS A 756 -17.24 -21.61 27.88
N TYR A 757 -17.00 -22.89 27.61
CA TYR A 757 -16.61 -23.41 26.30
C TYR A 757 -17.83 -23.99 25.63
N ILE A 758 -18.38 -23.28 24.68
CA ILE A 758 -19.59 -23.69 23.97
C ILE A 758 -19.20 -24.40 22.68
N SER A 759 -19.51 -25.66 22.57
CA SER A 759 -19.31 -26.45 21.33
C SER A 759 -20.32 -26.00 20.28
N VAL A 760 -19.87 -25.30 19.26
CA VAL A 760 -20.72 -24.73 18.19
C VAL A 760 -21.53 -25.84 17.47
N PRO A 761 -20.97 -27.02 17.10
CA PRO A 761 -21.73 -28.08 16.47
C PRO A 761 -22.89 -28.64 17.34
N LEU A 762 -22.81 -28.48 18.65
CA LEU A 762 -23.87 -28.96 19.57
C LEU A 762 -24.96 -27.92 19.79
N VAL A 763 -24.74 -26.65 19.48
CA VAL A 763 -25.68 -25.56 19.80
C VAL A 763 -27.08 -25.84 19.21
N THR A 764 -27.13 -26.21 17.94
CA THR A 764 -28.40 -26.47 17.25
C THR A 764 -28.91 -27.92 17.40
N SER A 765 -28.02 -28.89 17.67
CA SER A 765 -28.36 -30.31 17.74
C SER A 765 -28.65 -30.78 19.17
N ASN A 766 -27.95 -30.30 20.16
CA ASN A 766 -28.09 -30.64 21.57
C ASN A 766 -27.64 -29.52 22.49
N PRO A 767 -28.36 -28.41 22.56
CA PRO A 767 -27.93 -27.22 23.31
C PRO A 767 -27.67 -27.48 24.80
N ALA A 768 -28.35 -28.46 25.40
CA ALA A 768 -28.14 -28.83 26.80
C ALA A 768 -26.76 -29.43 27.09
N LYS A 769 -26.03 -29.87 26.05
CA LYS A 769 -24.65 -30.39 26.16
C LYS A 769 -23.63 -29.50 25.48
N ALA A 770 -24.03 -28.34 24.98
CA ALA A 770 -23.15 -27.46 24.24
C ALA A 770 -22.11 -26.78 25.15
N ASP A 771 -22.43 -26.47 26.39
CA ASP A 771 -21.49 -26.02 27.40
C ASP A 771 -20.66 -27.22 27.93
N THR A 772 -19.45 -27.34 27.38
CA THR A 772 -18.60 -28.51 27.56
C THR A 772 -17.61 -28.40 28.69
N GLN A 773 -17.18 -27.17 29.02
CA GLN A 773 -16.15 -26.90 29.99
C GLN A 773 -16.30 -25.50 30.55
N GLN A 774 -15.88 -25.28 31.79
CA GLN A 774 -15.83 -23.97 32.42
C GLN A 774 -14.43 -23.75 33.04
N ILE A 775 -13.94 -22.49 33.01
CA ILE A 775 -12.65 -22.13 33.56
C ILE A 775 -12.72 -20.74 34.22
N ALA A 776 -11.98 -20.52 35.27
CA ALA A 776 -11.91 -19.23 35.95
C ALA A 776 -10.63 -18.45 35.55
N PRO A 777 -10.74 -17.35 34.76
CA PRO A 777 -9.59 -16.53 34.44
C PRO A 777 -8.97 -15.81 35.66
N ASN A 778 -9.77 -15.60 36.71
CA ASN A 778 -9.35 -14.93 37.96
C ASN A 778 -8.72 -13.54 37.70
N LEU A 779 -9.35 -12.72 36.89
CA LEU A 779 -8.90 -11.35 36.60
C LEU A 779 -8.94 -10.50 37.87
N PRO A 780 -7.79 -9.99 38.36
CA PRO A 780 -7.76 -9.13 39.55
C PRO A 780 -8.47 -7.79 39.27
N ALA A 781 -9.32 -7.37 40.17
CA ALA A 781 -9.94 -6.06 40.11
C ALA A 781 -8.91 -4.95 40.29
N CYS A 782 -9.04 -3.84 39.51
CA CYS A 782 -8.26 -2.65 39.74
C CYS A 782 -8.76 -1.89 40.98
N THR A 783 -7.87 -1.16 41.62
CA THR A 783 -8.23 -0.32 42.78
C THR A 783 -8.60 1.06 42.26
N PRO A 784 -9.85 1.54 42.46
CA PRO A 784 -10.24 2.87 42.08
C PRO A 784 -9.38 3.89 42.77
N VAL A 785 -8.97 4.87 42.01
CA VAL A 785 -8.18 5.96 42.61
C VAL A 785 -9.12 6.90 43.35
N ALA A 786 -9.10 6.89 44.63
CA ALA A 786 -9.54 8.02 45.41
C ALA A 786 -8.67 9.24 45.03
N GLN A 787 -9.27 10.42 44.88
CA GLN A 787 -8.63 11.66 44.42
C GLN A 787 -7.14 11.76 44.78
N GLY A 788 -6.25 11.63 43.81
CA GLY A 788 -4.80 11.71 43.97
C GLY A 788 -4.00 10.41 43.92
N GLY A 789 -4.60 9.28 43.64
CA GLY A 789 -3.90 7.99 43.61
C GLY A 789 -3.46 7.50 42.23
N LEU A 790 -2.89 6.30 42.17
CA LEU A 790 -1.91 5.85 41.15
C LEU A 790 -2.43 4.89 40.07
N ASP A 791 -3.72 4.55 40.00
CA ASP A 791 -4.27 3.69 38.92
C ASP A 791 -5.11 4.50 37.90
N PRO A 792 -4.47 5.29 37.02
CA PRO A 792 -5.23 6.05 36.02
C PRO A 792 -5.91 5.11 35.06
N GLY A 793 -7.23 5.21 34.94
CA GLY A 793 -8.07 4.40 34.04
C GLY A 793 -8.96 3.37 34.75
N CYS A 794 -8.80 3.10 36.04
CA CYS A 794 -9.79 2.34 36.80
C CYS A 794 -11.10 3.13 36.90
N ALA A 795 -12.25 2.47 36.71
CA ALA A 795 -13.56 3.10 36.87
C ALA A 795 -13.65 3.82 38.23
N LEU A 796 -14.33 4.98 38.27
CA LEU A 796 -14.49 5.79 39.49
C LEU A 796 -15.18 5.03 40.66
N ALA A 797 -16.01 4.04 40.29
CA ALA A 797 -16.59 3.11 41.27
C ALA A 797 -15.73 1.84 41.30
N ALA A 798 -15.47 1.33 42.51
CA ALA A 798 -14.81 0.03 42.67
C ALA A 798 -15.59 -1.05 41.92
N PRO A 799 -14.91 -1.97 41.22
CA PRO A 799 -15.55 -3.17 40.74
C PRO A 799 -16.30 -3.87 41.87
N THR A 800 -17.53 -4.29 41.58
CA THR A 800 -18.39 -4.90 42.60
C THR A 800 -17.96 -6.31 42.98
N THR A 801 -17.09 -6.91 42.16
CA THR A 801 -16.56 -8.26 42.36
C THR A 801 -15.06 -8.28 42.23
N ASN A 802 -14.42 -9.23 42.94
CA ASN A 802 -13.00 -9.56 42.79
C ASN A 802 -12.85 -11.08 42.93
N PRO A 803 -12.50 -11.84 41.88
CA PRO A 803 -12.13 -11.36 40.51
C PRO A 803 -13.28 -10.71 39.73
N VAL A 804 -12.93 -9.92 38.73
CA VAL A 804 -13.90 -9.31 37.84
C VAL A 804 -14.22 -10.24 36.64
N PRO A 805 -15.43 -10.23 36.08
CA PRO A 805 -15.74 -10.96 34.86
C PRO A 805 -14.95 -10.39 33.68
N ALA A 806 -14.54 -11.26 32.77
CA ALA A 806 -13.94 -10.81 31.53
C ALA A 806 -15.01 -10.14 30.63
N THR A 807 -14.76 -8.92 30.19
CA THR A 807 -15.65 -8.20 29.29
C THR A 807 -15.13 -8.11 27.86
N VAL A 808 -13.92 -8.57 27.61
CA VAL A 808 -13.33 -8.72 26.28
C VAL A 808 -12.62 -10.08 26.21
N ILE A 809 -12.92 -10.81 25.17
CA ILE A 809 -12.32 -12.11 24.83
C ILE A 809 -11.76 -12.01 23.43
N VAL A 810 -10.51 -12.40 23.24
CA VAL A 810 -9.91 -12.50 21.91
C VAL A 810 -9.24 -13.87 21.77
N VAL A 811 -9.48 -14.49 20.63
CA VAL A 811 -8.99 -15.82 20.29
C VAL A 811 -7.93 -15.69 19.22
N LYS A 812 -6.78 -16.33 19.43
CA LYS A 812 -5.74 -16.32 18.39
C LYS A 812 -6.29 -16.97 17.12
N PRO A 813 -6.20 -16.30 15.95
CA PRO A 813 -6.67 -16.86 14.72
C PRO A 813 -5.88 -18.12 14.36
N ARG A 814 -6.58 -19.19 14.03
CA ARG A 814 -6.03 -20.31 13.28
C ARG A 814 -6.32 -20.12 11.81
N SER A 815 -5.57 -20.75 10.94
CA SER A 815 -5.93 -20.78 9.56
C SER A 815 -7.21 -21.60 9.39
N THR A 816 -8.26 -20.88 9.10
CA THR A 816 -9.55 -21.44 8.75
C THR A 816 -9.83 -21.14 7.32
N THR A 817 -9.16 -21.62 6.39
CA THR A 817 -9.53 -21.33 4.99
C THR A 817 -10.65 -22.25 4.54
#